data_fd297254f484c41c8f66bfec47459f9c
#
_entry.id   fd297254f484c41c8f66bfec47459f9c
#
_cell.length_a   1.000
_cell.length_b   1.000
_cell.length_c   1.000
_cell.angle_alpha   90.00
_cell.angle_beta   90.00
_cell.angle_gamma   90.00
#
_symmetry.space_group_name_H-M   'P 1'
#
loop_
_entity.id
_entity.type
_entity.pdbx_description
1 polymer ?
#
loop_
_entity_poly.entity_id
_entity_poly.type
_entity_poly.pdbx_seq_one_letter_code
_entity_poly.pdbx_strand_id
1 'polypeptide(L)'
;MTTQTAELVPSYVQDGWWTPGDSAGATAVLDANTGEELARVSTEGLDLAAVVEHGRTVGQSELGKLTLHERALRLRDLAKYLNDRREELYAISYRTGATKIDSMVDIDGGIGVLFTFSSKGRRELPNSNVIPDGPTEVLSKDGSFIGEHIYTRIPGVAAQINAFNFAVWGMLEKFAPAFIAGVPTIVKPATPTGYLTEAVVRLMVGSGFLPAGSLQLISGSARTLLDVLDYRDMVAFTGSASTANTLKSHRNVVEGGVRFSSETDSLNAAILGPDAVVGTPEFEAFVKAVATEITSKAGQKCTAIRRTIVPKDLVNDVVAAVGRRLTERVVLGDPRAEGVTMGALASLEQLRDVRGAVEDMLAAGGELAYGTLDAPVVRTASGEESVVGAGAFMSPLLLTWDDVENEAVHSREAFGPVTSVIGYTDLADAVRLAAKGAGSLVATVCTNDADTARELTIGISGHHGRVHILNRETARSSTGHGSPVPHLVHGGPGRAGGGEELGGIRSVKHHMQRTAVQGSPNMLTAVTGTWHTGADRNIAGAPEFGGVQGAVHPFRKSLSELRIGDAFASPLRRVTQQDITDFAETTGDTFYAHVDPAAAEANPFFPGTVAHGYLLVSWGAGLFVEPAPGPVLANYGLENLRFVTPVPAGDSIRITLTAKKITPRVTDEYGEVCWDAVIHNQDGEIVANYDVLTLVEKEDTIYRNWPAQAQA
;
A
#
# COMPACT_ATOMS: atom_id res chain seq x y z
N MET A 1 21.90 24.90 40.86
CA MET A 1 21.35 24.31 39.64
C MET A 1 20.05 23.62 40.04
N THR A 2 18.92 24.22 39.78
CA THR A 2 17.62 23.60 39.97
C THR A 2 17.52 22.49 38.90
N THR A 3 17.55 21.24 39.30
CA THR A 3 17.23 20.09 38.45
C THR A 3 15.80 20.29 37.94
N GLN A 4 15.65 20.77 36.73
CA GLN A 4 14.39 20.78 36.05
C GLN A 4 14.03 19.30 35.86
N THR A 5 13.02 18.82 36.56
CA THR A 5 12.52 17.44 36.38
C THR A 5 12.09 17.30 34.92
N ALA A 6 12.69 16.34 34.21
CA ALA A 6 12.35 16.07 32.80
C ALA A 6 10.85 15.75 32.69
N GLU A 7 10.20 16.34 31.69
CA GLU A 7 8.76 16.24 31.47
C GLU A 7 8.35 14.82 31.04
N LEU A 8 7.23 14.33 31.54
CA LEU A 8 6.66 13.06 31.12
C LEU A 8 6.01 13.21 29.73
N VAL A 9 6.34 12.33 28.79
CA VAL A 9 5.63 12.19 27.51
C VAL A 9 4.27 11.56 27.79
N PRO A 10 3.16 12.27 27.54
CA PRO A 10 1.83 11.76 27.86
C PRO A 10 1.38 10.66 26.88
N SER A 11 0.49 9.80 27.32
CA SER A 11 -0.32 8.94 26.47
C SER A 11 -1.59 9.67 26.02
N TYR A 12 -2.14 9.32 24.87
CA TYR A 12 -3.47 9.77 24.44
C TYR A 12 -4.42 8.59 24.39
N VAL A 13 -5.31 8.52 25.36
CA VAL A 13 -6.18 7.36 25.56
C VAL A 13 -7.59 7.82 25.96
N GLN A 14 -8.60 7.09 25.50
CA GLN A 14 -10.01 7.41 25.79
C GLN A 14 -10.36 8.88 25.47
N ASP A 15 -9.85 9.36 24.32
CA ASP A 15 -9.99 10.73 23.81
C ASP A 15 -9.44 11.83 24.73
N GLY A 16 -8.52 11.48 25.65
CA GLY A 16 -7.86 12.41 26.56
C GLY A 16 -6.36 12.18 26.71
N TRP A 17 -5.63 13.24 27.06
CA TRP A 17 -4.22 13.14 27.42
C TRP A 17 -4.09 12.64 28.86
N TRP A 18 -3.27 11.60 29.03
CA TRP A 18 -3.06 10.91 30.29
C TRP A 18 -1.57 10.88 30.65
N THR A 19 -1.25 11.11 31.94
CA THR A 19 0.07 10.91 32.53
C THR A 19 -0.06 10.16 33.84
N PRO A 20 0.94 9.35 34.24
CA PRO A 20 0.93 8.70 35.55
C PRO A 20 0.97 9.74 36.70
N GLY A 21 0.43 9.37 37.84
CA GLY A 21 0.43 10.23 39.03
C GLY A 21 1.80 10.39 39.69
N ASP A 22 2.73 9.44 39.44
CA ASP A 22 4.11 9.47 39.91
C ASP A 22 5.10 9.16 38.76
N SER A 23 6.20 9.85 38.75
CA SER A 23 7.30 9.66 37.75
C SER A 23 8.49 8.88 38.31
N ALA A 24 8.45 8.39 39.55
CA ALA A 24 9.60 7.77 40.22
C ALA A 24 10.15 6.54 39.49
N GLY A 25 9.32 5.77 38.79
CA GLY A 25 9.71 4.61 37.99
C GLY A 25 9.82 4.87 36.47
N ALA A 26 9.72 6.13 36.02
CA ALA A 26 9.68 6.45 34.60
C ALA A 26 11.03 6.25 33.92
N THR A 27 11.01 5.66 32.72
CA THR A 27 12.20 5.43 31.90
C THR A 27 12.65 6.72 31.22
N ALA A 28 13.94 7.08 31.35
CA ALA A 28 14.52 8.23 30.68
C ALA A 28 14.60 8.03 29.16
N VAL A 29 14.33 9.10 28.41
CA VAL A 29 14.52 9.22 26.97
C VAL A 29 15.63 10.23 26.72
N LEU A 30 16.64 9.83 25.95
CA LEU A 30 17.86 10.60 25.76
C LEU A 30 17.93 11.20 24.34
N ASP A 31 18.59 12.34 24.22
CA ASP A 31 18.99 12.90 22.93
C ASP A 31 20.10 12.02 22.33
N ALA A 32 19.90 11.54 21.11
CA ALA A 32 20.82 10.64 20.45
C ALA A 32 22.20 11.28 20.19
N ASN A 33 22.27 12.61 20.03
CA ASN A 33 23.49 13.34 19.70
C ASN A 33 24.32 13.68 20.92
N THR A 34 23.68 13.93 22.08
CA THR A 34 24.36 14.42 23.28
C THR A 34 24.33 13.46 24.46
N GLY A 35 23.39 12.49 24.46
CA GLY A 35 23.14 11.60 25.59
C GLY A 35 22.42 12.28 26.76
N GLU A 36 22.01 13.53 26.63
CA GLU A 36 21.25 14.26 27.64
C GLU A 36 19.82 13.76 27.76
N GLU A 37 19.26 13.79 28.97
CA GLU A 37 17.86 13.41 29.21
C GLU A 37 16.92 14.48 28.64
N LEU A 38 16.01 14.06 27.72
CA LEU A 38 15.00 14.91 27.08
C LEU A 38 13.66 14.86 27.81
N ALA A 39 13.24 13.65 28.16
CA ALA A 39 11.92 13.38 28.68
C ALA A 39 11.93 12.04 29.44
N ARG A 40 10.80 11.69 30.01
CA ARG A 40 10.56 10.37 30.62
C ARG A 40 9.26 9.78 30.11
N VAL A 41 9.15 8.45 30.12
CA VAL A 41 7.94 7.71 29.76
C VAL A 41 7.56 6.74 30.86
N SER A 42 6.27 6.62 31.11
CA SER A 42 5.72 5.62 32.04
C SER A 42 4.26 5.34 31.72
N THR A 43 3.84 4.11 31.90
CA THR A 43 2.44 3.66 31.80
C THR A 43 1.94 3.10 33.12
N GLU A 44 2.61 3.43 34.21
CA GLU A 44 2.19 2.97 35.55
C GLU A 44 0.80 3.51 35.91
N GLY A 45 -0.13 2.60 36.22
CA GLY A 45 -1.52 2.94 36.51
C GLY A 45 -2.41 3.10 35.27
N LEU A 46 -1.90 2.91 34.04
CA LEU A 46 -2.73 2.94 32.84
C LEU A 46 -3.53 1.63 32.71
N ASP A 47 -4.84 1.73 32.62
CA ASP A 47 -5.75 0.60 32.38
C ASP A 47 -5.81 0.27 30.89
N LEU A 48 -4.98 -0.70 30.45
CA LEU A 48 -4.93 -1.13 29.05
C LEU A 48 -6.22 -1.84 28.60
N ALA A 49 -6.97 -2.47 29.50
CA ALA A 49 -8.25 -3.07 29.17
C ALA A 49 -9.28 -2.00 28.81
N ALA A 50 -9.33 -0.91 29.58
CA ALA A 50 -10.19 0.24 29.28
C ALA A 50 -9.80 0.94 27.97
N VAL A 51 -8.49 1.03 27.65
CA VAL A 51 -7.99 1.58 26.39
C VAL A 51 -8.48 0.73 25.20
N VAL A 52 -8.35 -0.59 25.27
CA VAL A 52 -8.80 -1.51 24.21
C VAL A 52 -10.31 -1.45 24.07
N GLU A 53 -11.06 -1.48 25.17
CA GLU A 53 -12.53 -1.45 25.16
C GLU A 53 -13.07 -0.12 24.60
N HIS A 54 -12.41 1.00 24.87
CA HIS A 54 -12.77 2.29 24.27
C HIS A 54 -12.65 2.25 22.72
N GLY A 55 -11.58 1.66 22.19
CA GLY A 55 -11.45 1.46 20.75
C GLY A 55 -12.55 0.54 20.19
N ARG A 56 -12.83 -0.58 20.86
CA ARG A 56 -13.86 -1.56 20.45
C ARG A 56 -15.29 -1.00 20.50
N THR A 57 -15.57 -0.07 21.36
CA THR A 57 -16.92 0.51 21.53
C THR A 57 -17.05 1.86 20.82
N VAL A 58 -16.37 2.89 21.30
CA VAL A 58 -16.47 4.25 20.77
C VAL A 58 -15.86 4.34 19.38
N GLY A 59 -14.61 3.89 19.22
CA GLY A 59 -13.90 3.97 17.94
C GLY A 59 -14.60 3.18 16.83
N GLN A 60 -15.03 1.96 17.11
CA GLN A 60 -15.80 1.15 16.17
C GLN A 60 -17.13 1.80 15.79
N SER A 61 -17.84 2.40 16.76
CA SER A 61 -19.09 3.10 16.49
C SER A 61 -18.89 4.30 15.59
N GLU A 62 -17.94 5.17 15.93
CA GLU A 62 -17.74 6.44 15.22
C GLU A 62 -17.15 6.22 13.79
N LEU A 63 -16.18 5.33 13.62
CA LEU A 63 -15.68 4.97 12.32
C LEU A 63 -16.72 4.27 11.45
N GLY A 64 -17.62 3.49 12.07
CA GLY A 64 -18.68 2.78 11.39
C GLY A 64 -19.76 3.65 10.75
N LYS A 65 -19.91 4.89 11.21
CA LYS A 65 -20.82 5.87 10.62
C LYS A 65 -20.33 6.39 9.27
N LEU A 66 -19.04 6.24 8.97
CA LEU A 66 -18.40 6.75 7.77
C LEU A 66 -18.21 5.62 6.76
N THR A 67 -18.41 5.92 5.48
CA THR A 67 -18.03 5.03 4.37
C THR A 67 -16.52 5.00 4.17
N LEU A 68 -16.03 4.04 3.36
CA LEU A 68 -14.63 3.97 2.95
C LEU A 68 -14.16 5.29 2.29
N HIS A 69 -14.99 5.91 1.46
CA HIS A 69 -14.66 7.19 0.80
C HIS A 69 -14.62 8.36 1.79
N GLU A 70 -15.54 8.43 2.73
CA GLU A 70 -15.56 9.50 3.74
C GLU A 70 -14.34 9.42 4.66
N ARG A 71 -13.94 8.21 5.06
CA ARG A 71 -12.69 8.01 5.82
C ARG A 71 -11.46 8.39 4.98
N ALA A 72 -11.43 8.02 3.70
CA ALA A 72 -10.34 8.41 2.81
C ALA A 72 -10.24 9.94 2.62
N LEU A 73 -11.36 10.66 2.59
CA LEU A 73 -11.36 12.13 2.55
C LEU A 73 -10.83 12.77 3.83
N ARG A 74 -11.25 12.27 5.00
CA ARG A 74 -10.69 12.73 6.28
C ARG A 74 -9.19 12.51 6.36
N LEU A 75 -8.71 11.37 5.85
CA LEU A 75 -7.29 11.06 5.75
C LEU A 75 -6.53 12.06 4.84
N ARG A 76 -7.15 12.50 3.72
CA ARG A 76 -6.59 13.56 2.87
C ARG A 76 -6.44 14.88 3.60
N ASP A 77 -7.47 15.27 4.33
CA ASP A 77 -7.48 16.57 5.00
C ASP A 77 -6.53 16.56 6.20
N LEU A 78 -6.41 15.43 6.90
CA LEU A 78 -5.36 15.20 7.89
C LEU A 78 -3.96 15.28 7.28
N ALA A 79 -3.73 14.66 6.12
CA ALA A 79 -2.45 14.72 5.42
C ALA A 79 -2.05 16.15 5.06
N LYS A 80 -2.98 16.97 4.57
CA LYS A 80 -2.75 18.40 4.31
C LYS A 80 -2.37 19.15 5.59
N TYR A 81 -3.13 18.94 6.66
CA TYR A 81 -2.89 19.58 7.94
C TYR A 81 -1.50 19.27 8.51
N LEU A 82 -1.07 18.00 8.44
CA LEU A 82 0.28 17.59 8.86
C LEU A 82 1.36 18.16 7.94
N ASN A 83 1.13 18.15 6.63
CA ASN A 83 2.09 18.69 5.65
C ASN A 83 2.37 20.18 5.90
N ASP A 84 1.35 20.95 6.25
CA ASP A 84 1.50 22.38 6.54
C ASP A 84 2.30 22.64 7.84
N ARG A 85 2.42 21.61 8.72
CA ARG A 85 3.12 21.70 10.02
C ARG A 85 4.38 20.85 10.11
N ARG A 86 4.86 20.29 9.02
CA ARG A 86 6.01 19.37 9.01
C ARG A 86 7.30 19.98 9.59
N GLU A 87 7.48 21.30 9.45
CA GLU A 87 8.65 21.99 10.02
C GLU A 87 8.68 21.93 11.55
N GLU A 88 7.52 21.89 12.21
CA GLU A 88 7.43 21.69 13.66
C GLU A 88 7.97 20.31 14.06
N LEU A 89 7.72 19.28 13.23
CA LEU A 89 8.22 17.93 13.44
C LEU A 89 9.71 17.81 13.12
N TYR A 90 10.22 18.51 12.11
CA TYR A 90 11.65 18.55 11.82
C TYR A 90 12.44 19.16 13.00
N ALA A 91 11.90 20.19 13.65
CA ALA A 91 12.51 20.81 14.80
C ALA A 91 12.69 19.86 16.01
N ILE A 92 11.95 18.74 16.03
CA ILE A 92 12.06 17.70 17.06
C ILE A 92 12.92 16.52 16.56
N SER A 93 12.75 16.16 15.29
CA SER A 93 13.30 14.93 14.69
C SER A 93 14.84 14.84 14.78
N TYR A 94 15.59 15.94 14.72
CA TYR A 94 17.05 15.95 14.83
C TYR A 94 17.55 15.27 16.12
N ARG A 95 16.78 15.29 17.20
CA ARG A 95 17.11 14.68 18.48
C ARG A 95 17.20 13.15 18.42
N THR A 96 16.60 12.54 17.38
CA THR A 96 16.73 11.10 17.08
C THR A 96 18.01 10.75 16.33
N GLY A 97 18.92 11.70 16.10
CA GLY A 97 20.08 11.56 15.23
C GLY A 97 19.75 11.75 13.73
N ALA A 98 18.51 12.05 13.37
CA ALA A 98 18.10 12.19 11.98
C ALA A 98 18.60 13.52 11.37
N THR A 99 19.27 13.44 10.22
CA THR A 99 19.55 14.63 9.39
C THR A 99 18.26 15.20 8.83
N LYS A 100 18.30 16.40 8.22
CA LYS A 100 17.14 16.97 7.55
C LYS A 100 16.59 16.04 6.45
N ILE A 101 17.46 15.40 5.69
CA ILE A 101 17.07 14.44 4.64
C ILE A 101 16.40 13.22 5.25
N ASP A 102 16.96 12.66 6.32
CA ASP A 102 16.34 11.53 7.04
C ASP A 102 14.99 11.90 7.62
N SER A 103 14.85 13.12 8.15
CA SER A 103 13.57 13.65 8.67
C SER A 103 12.53 13.82 7.57
N MET A 104 12.93 14.27 6.38
CA MET A 104 12.04 14.31 5.20
C MET A 104 11.57 12.91 4.80
N VAL A 105 12.45 11.91 4.80
CA VAL A 105 12.04 10.53 4.50
C VAL A 105 11.02 10.03 5.51
N ASP A 106 11.21 10.25 6.80
CA ASP A 106 10.30 9.80 7.86
C ASP A 106 8.98 10.59 7.85
N ILE A 107 9.05 11.91 7.84
CA ILE A 107 7.90 12.79 8.03
C ILE A 107 7.13 12.99 6.72
N ASP A 108 7.79 13.49 5.66
CA ASP A 108 7.11 13.73 4.37
C ASP A 108 6.71 12.41 3.72
N GLY A 109 7.55 11.37 3.87
CA GLY A 109 7.23 10.03 3.40
C GLY A 109 5.99 9.47 4.10
N GLY A 110 5.90 9.57 5.43
CA GLY A 110 4.71 9.17 6.20
C GLY A 110 3.45 9.95 5.81
N ILE A 111 3.56 11.27 5.62
CA ILE A 111 2.46 12.10 5.13
C ILE A 111 2.07 11.70 3.70
N GLY A 112 3.05 11.39 2.85
CA GLY A 112 2.85 10.90 1.49
C GLY A 112 2.07 9.58 1.45
N VAL A 113 2.26 8.70 2.43
CA VAL A 113 1.44 7.49 2.60
C VAL A 113 -0.03 7.85 2.80
N LEU A 114 -0.35 8.82 3.67
CA LEU A 114 -1.74 9.26 3.88
C LEU A 114 -2.38 9.78 2.57
N PHE A 115 -1.66 10.59 1.79
CA PHE A 115 -2.15 11.07 0.50
C PHE A 115 -2.42 9.92 -0.48
N THR A 116 -1.50 8.96 -0.56
CA THR A 116 -1.64 7.81 -1.45
C THR A 116 -2.85 6.96 -1.09
N PHE A 117 -3.00 6.59 0.19
CA PHE A 117 -4.14 5.81 0.66
C PHE A 117 -5.46 6.55 0.50
N SER A 118 -5.50 7.87 0.77
CA SER A 118 -6.67 8.68 0.51
C SER A 118 -7.08 8.67 -0.96
N SER A 119 -6.11 8.81 -1.88
CA SER A 119 -6.37 8.79 -3.32
C SER A 119 -6.86 7.41 -3.79
N LYS A 120 -6.15 6.34 -3.41
CA LYS A 120 -6.51 4.96 -3.78
C LYS A 120 -7.84 4.53 -3.16
N GLY A 121 -8.08 4.86 -1.89
CA GLY A 121 -9.34 4.54 -1.20
C GLY A 121 -10.56 5.07 -1.92
N ARG A 122 -10.49 6.28 -2.49
CA ARG A 122 -11.60 6.87 -3.25
C ARG A 122 -11.73 6.35 -4.68
N ARG A 123 -10.65 5.90 -5.30
CA ARG A 123 -10.66 5.45 -6.70
C ARG A 123 -10.86 3.96 -6.87
N GLU A 124 -10.40 3.16 -5.92
CA GLU A 124 -10.30 1.71 -6.05
C GLU A 124 -11.26 0.96 -5.11
N LEU A 125 -11.88 1.65 -4.14
CA LEU A 125 -12.84 1.07 -3.21
C LEU A 125 -14.26 1.60 -3.50
N PRO A 126 -15.30 0.86 -3.11
CA PRO A 126 -16.68 1.35 -3.20
C PRO A 126 -16.95 2.43 -2.14
N ASN A 127 -17.92 3.32 -2.41
CA ASN A 127 -18.42 4.26 -1.40
C ASN A 127 -19.43 3.57 -0.47
N SER A 128 -18.97 2.58 0.25
CA SER A 128 -19.74 1.77 1.20
C SER A 128 -18.86 1.28 2.34
N ASN A 129 -19.37 0.41 3.21
CA ASN A 129 -18.62 -0.30 4.24
C ASN A 129 -18.37 -1.79 3.92
N VAL A 130 -18.78 -2.23 2.75
CA VAL A 130 -18.62 -3.59 2.23
C VAL A 130 -17.84 -3.53 0.93
N ILE A 131 -16.82 -4.37 0.78
CA ILE A 131 -16.03 -4.49 -0.44
C ILE A 131 -16.30 -5.87 -1.04
N PRO A 132 -17.02 -5.99 -2.17
CA PRO A 132 -17.07 -7.24 -2.92
C PRO A 132 -15.68 -7.65 -3.42
N ASP A 133 -15.39 -8.97 -3.42
CA ASP A 133 -14.04 -9.48 -3.73
C ASP A 133 -14.08 -10.70 -4.65
N GLY A 134 -13.67 -10.48 -5.87
CA GLY A 134 -13.65 -11.48 -6.92
C GLY A 134 -14.98 -11.58 -7.70
N PRO A 135 -15.08 -12.55 -8.62
CA PRO A 135 -16.30 -12.78 -9.37
C PRO A 135 -17.37 -13.47 -8.52
N THR A 136 -18.62 -13.30 -8.95
CA THR A 136 -19.73 -14.10 -8.44
C THR A 136 -19.62 -15.54 -8.96
N GLU A 137 -19.73 -16.52 -8.08
CA GLU A 137 -19.71 -17.95 -8.39
C GLU A 137 -21.14 -18.48 -8.49
N VAL A 138 -21.48 -19.15 -9.61
CA VAL A 138 -22.77 -19.82 -9.79
C VAL A 138 -22.68 -21.20 -9.15
N LEU A 139 -23.50 -21.43 -8.11
CA LEU A 139 -23.43 -22.64 -7.28
C LEU A 139 -24.57 -23.62 -7.59
N SER A 140 -25.62 -23.20 -8.30
CA SER A 140 -26.71 -24.06 -8.78
C SER A 140 -26.80 -24.06 -10.30
N LYS A 141 -27.32 -25.13 -10.90
CA LYS A 141 -27.41 -25.27 -12.37
C LYS A 141 -28.31 -24.21 -13.02
N ASP A 142 -29.31 -23.73 -12.30
CA ASP A 142 -30.30 -22.75 -12.76
C ASP A 142 -29.95 -21.30 -12.38
N GLY A 143 -28.79 -21.09 -11.71
CA GLY A 143 -28.37 -19.76 -11.27
C GLY A 143 -29.16 -19.18 -10.08
N SER A 144 -30.07 -19.92 -9.48
CA SER A 144 -30.87 -19.46 -8.35
C SER A 144 -30.09 -19.37 -7.02
N PHE A 145 -28.93 -20.01 -6.95
CA PHE A 145 -28.03 -20.01 -5.80
C PHE A 145 -26.62 -19.64 -6.26
N ILE A 146 -26.10 -18.55 -5.72
CA ILE A 146 -24.81 -17.96 -6.06
C ILE A 146 -23.99 -17.69 -4.80
N GLY A 147 -22.69 -17.45 -4.96
CA GLY A 147 -21.77 -17.08 -3.88
C GLY A 147 -20.80 -15.99 -4.29
N GLU A 148 -20.38 -15.17 -3.32
CA GLU A 148 -19.37 -14.14 -3.51
C GLU A 148 -18.62 -13.91 -2.20
N HIS A 149 -17.39 -13.46 -2.29
CA HIS A 149 -16.63 -13.02 -1.12
C HIS A 149 -16.85 -11.53 -0.89
N ILE A 150 -16.94 -11.15 0.37
CA ILE A 150 -16.96 -9.75 0.79
C ILE A 150 -15.92 -9.50 1.86
N TYR A 151 -15.41 -8.27 1.91
CA TYR A 151 -14.66 -7.76 3.04
C TYR A 151 -15.51 -6.81 3.86
N THR A 152 -15.48 -7.00 5.18
CA THR A 152 -16.02 -6.08 6.18
C THR A 152 -14.97 -5.79 7.24
N ARG A 153 -15.06 -4.66 7.94
CA ARG A 153 -14.12 -4.32 9.02
C ARG A 153 -14.10 -5.39 10.11
N ILE A 154 -12.96 -5.62 10.75
CA ILE A 154 -12.89 -6.44 11.97
C ILE A 154 -13.58 -5.70 13.12
N PRO A 155 -14.18 -6.42 14.09
CA PRO A 155 -14.94 -5.78 15.19
C PRO A 155 -14.08 -5.33 16.37
N GLY A 156 -12.75 -5.35 16.24
CA GLY A 156 -11.79 -5.02 17.30
C GLY A 156 -10.94 -3.80 16.99
N VAL A 157 -9.72 -3.81 17.49
CA VAL A 157 -8.71 -2.74 17.32
C VAL A 157 -7.47 -3.25 16.61
N ALA A 158 -6.71 -2.33 15.98
CA ALA A 158 -5.38 -2.58 15.45
C ALA A 158 -4.33 -2.02 16.43
N ALA A 159 -3.68 -2.89 17.18
CA ALA A 159 -2.56 -2.53 18.03
C ALA A 159 -1.27 -2.49 17.19
N GLN A 160 -0.63 -1.32 17.12
CA GLN A 160 0.58 -1.08 16.34
C GLN A 160 1.78 -0.90 17.27
N ILE A 161 2.70 -1.84 17.26
CA ILE A 161 3.95 -1.79 18.04
C ILE A 161 5.06 -1.44 17.07
N ASN A 162 5.51 -0.19 17.10
CA ASN A 162 6.39 0.39 16.08
C ASN A 162 7.85 0.43 16.53
N ALA A 163 8.76 0.37 15.55
CA ALA A 163 10.19 0.50 15.75
C ALA A 163 10.63 1.97 15.94
N PHE A 164 11.87 2.16 16.35
CA PHE A 164 12.43 3.48 16.68
C PHE A 164 12.93 4.27 15.44
N ASN A 165 13.22 3.60 14.34
CA ASN A 165 13.96 4.18 13.22
C ASN A 165 13.14 5.16 12.38
N PHE A 166 11.84 4.91 12.20
CA PHE A 166 10.89 5.77 11.50
C PHE A 166 9.66 6.02 12.36
N ALA A 167 9.80 6.95 13.31
CA ALA A 167 8.80 7.23 14.33
C ALA A 167 7.47 7.80 13.77
N VAL A 168 7.53 8.45 12.61
CA VAL A 168 6.38 9.04 11.91
C VAL A 168 5.87 8.12 10.80
N TRP A 169 6.74 7.74 9.88
CA TRP A 169 6.37 6.82 8.79
C TRP A 169 5.79 5.51 9.32
N GLY A 170 6.51 4.83 10.23
CA GLY A 170 6.11 3.52 10.74
C GLY A 170 4.75 3.50 11.44
N MET A 171 4.33 4.64 12.05
CA MET A 171 2.98 4.82 12.55
C MET A 171 1.98 5.07 11.42
N LEU A 172 2.28 6.00 10.50
CA LEU A 172 1.32 6.45 9.50
C LEU A 172 1.04 5.39 8.43
N GLU A 173 2.02 4.55 8.08
CA GLU A 173 1.83 3.45 7.12
C GLU A 173 0.86 2.38 7.60
N LYS A 174 0.80 2.14 8.92
CA LYS A 174 -0.13 1.20 9.54
C LYS A 174 -1.48 1.85 9.86
N PHE A 175 -1.44 3.12 10.28
CA PHE A 175 -2.64 3.90 10.59
C PHE A 175 -3.53 4.12 9.36
N ALA A 176 -2.95 4.52 8.22
CA ALA A 176 -3.72 4.88 7.03
C ALA A 176 -4.66 3.75 6.54
N PRO A 177 -4.18 2.52 6.31
CA PRO A 177 -5.05 1.43 5.88
C PRO A 177 -6.05 0.99 6.95
N ALA A 178 -5.65 0.97 8.24
CA ALA A 178 -6.55 0.65 9.35
C ALA A 178 -7.70 1.66 9.44
N PHE A 179 -7.39 2.96 9.34
CA PHE A 179 -8.38 4.03 9.37
C PHE A 179 -9.37 3.94 8.20
N ILE A 180 -8.90 3.68 6.96
CA ILE A 180 -9.79 3.47 5.81
C ILE A 180 -10.65 2.23 6.00
N ALA A 181 -10.08 1.13 6.50
CA ALA A 181 -10.84 -0.09 6.83
C ALA A 181 -11.91 0.15 7.89
N GLY A 182 -11.80 1.23 8.68
CA GLY A 182 -12.71 1.56 9.77
C GLY A 182 -12.35 0.85 11.07
N VAL A 183 -11.06 0.55 11.27
CA VAL A 183 -10.53 -0.12 12.46
C VAL A 183 -9.80 0.88 13.35
N PRO A 184 -10.22 1.06 14.60
CA PRO A 184 -9.55 1.92 15.57
C PRO A 184 -8.12 1.46 15.84
N THR A 185 -7.22 2.40 16.01
CA THR A 185 -5.78 2.13 16.15
C THR A 185 -5.27 2.49 17.55
N ILE A 186 -4.49 1.59 18.13
CA ILE A 186 -3.72 1.82 19.35
C ILE A 186 -2.23 1.79 18.98
N VAL A 187 -1.56 2.92 19.06
CA VAL A 187 -0.14 3.08 18.70
C VAL A 187 0.74 2.95 19.94
N LYS A 188 1.72 2.06 19.88
CA LYS A 188 2.78 1.93 20.87
C LYS A 188 4.13 2.19 20.18
N PRO A 189 4.70 3.39 20.23
CA PRO A 189 6.00 3.70 19.65
C PRO A 189 7.15 3.07 20.46
N ALA A 190 8.31 2.93 19.83
CA ALA A 190 9.53 2.60 20.55
C ALA A 190 9.94 3.74 21.50
N THR A 191 10.44 3.39 22.68
CA THR A 191 10.78 4.36 23.73
C THR A 191 11.78 5.45 23.28
N PRO A 192 12.88 5.15 22.56
CA PRO A 192 13.89 6.16 22.23
C PRO A 192 13.38 7.32 21.37
N THR A 193 12.37 7.10 20.56
CA THR A 193 11.84 8.10 19.60
C THR A 193 10.36 8.40 19.78
N GLY A 194 9.74 7.86 20.83
CA GLY A 194 8.30 7.96 21.08
C GLY A 194 7.79 9.41 21.27
N TYR A 195 8.63 10.32 21.71
CA TYR A 195 8.30 11.75 21.83
C TYR A 195 8.00 12.39 20.47
N LEU A 196 8.64 11.95 19.39
CA LEU A 196 8.34 12.41 18.04
C LEU A 196 6.97 11.86 17.57
N THR A 197 6.68 10.60 17.87
CA THR A 197 5.36 10.00 17.58
C THR A 197 4.26 10.73 18.38
N GLU A 198 4.51 11.06 19.65
CA GLU A 198 3.58 11.84 20.46
C GLU A 198 3.28 13.20 19.85
N ALA A 199 4.32 13.91 19.38
CA ALA A 199 4.14 15.20 18.71
C ALA A 199 3.26 15.09 17.45
N VAL A 200 3.43 14.04 16.64
CA VAL A 200 2.56 13.77 15.50
C VAL A 200 1.14 13.49 15.93
N VAL A 201 0.93 12.62 16.94
CA VAL A 201 -0.40 12.31 17.47
C VAL A 201 -1.08 13.55 18.00
N ARG A 202 -0.34 14.44 18.67
CA ARG A 202 -0.86 15.73 19.16
C ARG A 202 -1.38 16.60 18.01
N LEU A 203 -0.65 16.68 16.90
CA LEU A 203 -1.13 17.38 15.70
C LEU A 203 -2.33 16.67 15.08
N MET A 204 -2.31 15.33 14.97
CA MET A 204 -3.42 14.55 14.41
C MET A 204 -4.72 14.76 15.19
N VAL A 205 -4.67 14.67 16.50
CA VAL A 205 -5.81 14.89 17.40
C VAL A 205 -6.27 16.35 17.32
N GLY A 206 -5.33 17.32 17.39
CA GLY A 206 -5.62 18.75 17.28
C GLY A 206 -6.20 19.19 15.95
N SER A 207 -6.10 18.36 14.91
CA SER A 207 -6.65 18.66 13.56
C SER A 207 -8.19 18.66 13.52
N GLY A 208 -8.86 17.93 14.41
CA GLY A 208 -10.30 17.74 14.41
C GLY A 208 -10.84 16.80 13.31
N PHE A 209 -9.96 16.17 12.50
CA PHE A 209 -10.40 15.25 11.44
C PHE A 209 -10.63 13.81 11.91
N LEU A 210 -10.11 13.45 13.08
CA LEU A 210 -10.23 12.10 13.62
C LEU A 210 -11.54 11.93 14.40
N PRO A 211 -12.34 10.87 14.11
CA PRO A 211 -13.47 10.50 14.97
C PRO A 211 -13.00 10.08 16.37
N ALA A 212 -13.86 10.25 17.37
CA ALA A 212 -13.58 9.81 18.72
C ALA A 212 -13.21 8.32 18.76
N GLY A 213 -12.27 7.94 19.62
CA GLY A 213 -11.79 6.57 19.79
C GLY A 213 -11.05 5.95 18.60
N SER A 214 -10.88 6.68 17.47
CA SER A 214 -10.25 6.15 16.26
C SER A 214 -8.73 6.01 16.37
N LEU A 215 -8.08 6.77 17.25
CA LEU A 215 -6.64 6.76 17.49
C LEU A 215 -6.37 6.88 19.00
N GLN A 216 -5.49 6.02 19.51
CA GLN A 216 -4.96 6.10 20.85
C GLN A 216 -3.44 5.90 20.81
N LEU A 217 -2.71 6.48 21.77
CA LEU A 217 -1.25 6.41 21.90
C LEU A 217 -0.88 5.95 23.32
N ILE A 218 0.02 4.97 23.41
CA ILE A 218 0.60 4.50 24.67
C ILE A 218 2.08 4.89 24.69
N SER A 219 2.43 5.92 25.47
CA SER A 219 3.81 6.41 25.62
C SER A 219 4.50 5.70 26.77
N GLY A 220 5.16 4.59 26.50
CA GLY A 220 5.87 3.77 27.47
C GLY A 220 5.70 2.27 27.26
N SER A 221 5.83 1.48 28.31
CA SER A 221 5.72 0.02 28.26
C SER A 221 4.26 -0.43 28.09
N ALA A 222 4.02 -1.37 27.18
CA ALA A 222 2.71 -1.99 26.97
C ALA A 222 2.81 -3.53 27.05
N ARG A 223 3.62 -4.05 27.98
CA ARG A 223 3.91 -5.50 28.08
C ARG A 223 2.67 -6.36 28.26
N THR A 224 1.63 -5.84 28.91
CA THR A 224 0.37 -6.56 29.16
C THR A 224 -0.73 -6.22 28.14
N LEU A 225 -0.42 -5.50 27.06
CA LEU A 225 -1.40 -5.19 26.03
C LEU A 225 -1.97 -6.45 25.38
N LEU A 226 -1.12 -7.44 25.09
CA LEU A 226 -1.58 -8.70 24.49
C LEU A 226 -2.49 -9.51 25.40
N ASP A 227 -2.41 -9.33 26.73
CA ASP A 227 -3.27 -10.02 27.70
C ASP A 227 -4.75 -9.64 27.56
N VAL A 228 -5.03 -8.44 27.01
CA VAL A 228 -6.39 -7.89 26.86
C VAL A 228 -6.93 -7.94 25.42
N LEU A 229 -6.12 -8.37 24.47
CA LEU A 229 -6.54 -8.58 23.07
C LEU A 229 -7.13 -9.98 22.88
N ASP A 230 -8.02 -10.12 21.87
CA ASP A 230 -8.64 -11.40 21.50
C ASP A 230 -8.82 -11.53 19.96
N TYR A 231 -9.56 -12.56 19.52
CA TYR A 231 -9.76 -12.87 18.08
C TYR A 231 -10.35 -11.71 17.26
N ARG A 232 -10.95 -10.70 17.90
CA ARG A 232 -11.51 -9.50 17.25
C ARG A 232 -10.42 -8.55 16.78
N ASP A 233 -9.25 -8.61 17.42
CA ASP A 233 -8.18 -7.64 17.29
C ASP A 233 -7.05 -8.12 16.39
N MET A 234 -6.19 -7.18 16.03
CA MET A 234 -4.96 -7.48 15.33
C MET A 234 -3.77 -6.71 15.93
N VAL A 235 -2.59 -7.31 15.77
CA VAL A 235 -1.30 -6.71 16.12
C VAL A 235 -0.48 -6.56 14.85
N ALA A 236 0.03 -5.35 14.58
CA ALA A 236 1.08 -5.09 13.61
C ALA A 236 2.36 -4.71 14.36
N PHE A 237 3.39 -5.52 14.21
CA PHE A 237 4.66 -5.35 14.92
C PHE A 237 5.79 -5.03 13.93
N THR A 238 6.60 -4.02 14.23
CA THR A 238 7.88 -3.77 13.55
C THR A 238 8.99 -3.70 14.58
N GLY A 239 10.01 -4.55 14.44
CA GLY A 239 11.13 -4.61 15.38
C GLY A 239 11.99 -5.86 15.19
N SER A 240 12.72 -6.28 16.23
CA SER A 240 13.61 -7.46 16.15
C SER A 240 12.83 -8.78 16.03
N ALA A 241 13.40 -9.75 15.31
CA ALA A 241 12.83 -11.09 15.19
C ALA A 241 12.68 -11.77 16.55
N SER A 242 13.59 -11.54 17.50
CA SER A 242 13.50 -12.09 18.85
C SER A 242 12.26 -11.58 19.62
N THR A 243 11.98 -10.28 19.53
CA THR A 243 10.77 -9.68 20.11
C THR A 243 9.52 -10.19 19.41
N ALA A 244 9.51 -10.26 18.07
CA ALA A 244 8.40 -10.81 17.31
C ALA A 244 8.07 -12.25 17.72
N ASN A 245 9.09 -13.08 17.89
CA ASN A 245 8.93 -14.48 18.33
C ASN A 245 8.33 -14.56 19.74
N THR A 246 8.76 -13.70 20.66
CA THR A 246 8.17 -13.58 22.00
C THR A 246 6.68 -13.20 21.93
N LEU A 247 6.33 -12.20 21.12
CA LEU A 247 4.95 -11.75 20.95
C LEU A 247 4.10 -12.80 20.22
N LYS A 248 4.62 -13.45 19.17
CA LYS A 248 3.94 -14.53 18.43
C LYS A 248 3.64 -15.74 19.32
N SER A 249 4.49 -16.04 20.29
CA SER A 249 4.28 -17.15 21.25
C SER A 249 3.33 -16.81 22.39
N HIS A 250 2.83 -15.57 22.44
CA HIS A 250 1.87 -15.16 23.46
C HIS A 250 0.56 -15.97 23.35
N ARG A 251 0.00 -16.38 24.50
CA ARG A 251 -1.19 -17.23 24.56
C ARG A 251 -2.35 -16.70 23.73
N ASN A 252 -2.64 -15.38 23.80
CA ASN A 252 -3.77 -14.79 23.08
C ASN A 252 -3.54 -14.74 21.55
N VAL A 253 -2.30 -14.81 21.10
CA VAL A 253 -1.98 -14.97 19.66
C VAL A 253 -2.17 -16.43 19.25
N VAL A 254 -1.60 -17.39 20.01
CA VAL A 254 -1.59 -18.82 19.65
C VAL A 254 -2.96 -19.49 19.87
N GLU A 255 -3.59 -19.25 21.02
CA GLU A 255 -4.84 -19.88 21.43
C GLU A 255 -6.04 -18.95 21.26
N GLY A 256 -5.86 -17.64 21.49
CA GLY A 256 -6.91 -16.63 21.46
C GLY A 256 -7.24 -16.08 20.08
N GLY A 257 -6.47 -16.45 19.05
CA GLY A 257 -6.74 -16.10 17.67
C GLY A 257 -6.53 -14.62 17.30
N VAL A 258 -5.76 -13.85 18.09
CA VAL A 258 -5.34 -12.51 17.75
C VAL A 258 -4.55 -12.55 16.44
N ARG A 259 -4.94 -11.77 15.44
CA ARG A 259 -4.21 -11.68 14.18
C ARG A 259 -2.87 -10.99 14.42
N PHE A 260 -1.78 -11.60 13.95
CA PHE A 260 -0.44 -11.07 14.15
C PHE A 260 0.29 -10.93 12.82
N SER A 261 0.63 -9.68 12.47
CA SER A 261 1.50 -9.34 11.34
C SER A 261 2.79 -8.75 11.86
N SER A 262 3.92 -9.10 11.24
CA SER A 262 5.21 -8.55 11.66
C SER A 262 6.13 -8.27 10.50
N GLU A 263 6.89 -7.18 10.64
CA GLU A 263 8.10 -6.84 9.91
C GLU A 263 9.28 -6.94 10.87
N THR A 264 10.27 -7.76 10.52
CA THR A 264 11.38 -8.06 11.43
C THR A 264 12.74 -7.96 10.73
N ASP A 265 13.76 -8.61 11.26
CA ASP A 265 15.14 -8.57 10.79
C ASP A 265 15.24 -8.84 9.28
N SER A 266 16.12 -8.11 8.60
CA SER A 266 16.28 -8.26 7.17
C SER A 266 17.74 -8.15 6.73
N LEU A 267 18.23 -9.17 6.04
CA LEU A 267 19.55 -9.16 5.41
C LEU A 267 19.43 -8.84 3.91
N ASN A 268 18.95 -7.64 3.62
CA ASN A 268 18.72 -7.18 2.26
C ASN A 268 19.96 -7.27 1.40
N ALA A 269 19.81 -7.74 0.16
CA ALA A 269 20.88 -7.92 -0.78
C ALA A 269 20.89 -6.83 -1.86
N ALA A 270 22.09 -6.39 -2.28
CA ALA A 270 22.26 -5.71 -3.54
C ALA A 270 23.18 -6.57 -4.42
N ILE A 271 22.72 -6.96 -5.60
CA ILE A 271 23.43 -7.84 -6.54
C ILE A 271 23.88 -7.00 -7.73
N LEU A 272 25.20 -6.98 -7.97
CA LEU A 272 25.78 -6.35 -9.14
C LEU A 272 25.86 -7.38 -10.28
N GLY A 273 25.25 -7.08 -11.42
CA GLY A 273 25.31 -7.94 -12.61
C GLY A 273 26.72 -8.00 -13.20
N PRO A 274 27.06 -9.07 -13.95
CA PRO A 274 28.40 -9.24 -14.52
C PRO A 274 28.71 -8.23 -15.63
N ASP A 275 27.72 -7.60 -16.21
CA ASP A 275 27.83 -6.51 -17.20
C ASP A 275 28.16 -5.15 -16.57
N ALA A 276 27.93 -5.00 -15.27
CA ALA A 276 28.09 -3.76 -14.52
C ALA A 276 29.54 -3.61 -13.98
N VAL A 277 30.50 -3.50 -14.90
CA VAL A 277 31.93 -3.36 -14.56
C VAL A 277 32.32 -1.91 -14.30
N VAL A 278 33.51 -1.71 -13.71
CA VAL A 278 34.08 -0.38 -13.42
C VAL A 278 33.99 0.55 -14.63
N GLY A 279 33.45 1.75 -14.44
CA GLY A 279 33.26 2.77 -15.47
C GLY A 279 31.92 2.71 -16.19
N THR A 280 31.08 1.69 -15.94
CA THR A 280 29.70 1.66 -16.44
C THR A 280 28.77 2.50 -15.56
N PRO A 281 27.68 3.06 -16.12
CA PRO A 281 26.67 3.77 -15.34
C PRO A 281 26.05 2.92 -14.24
N GLU A 282 25.89 1.62 -14.46
CA GLU A 282 25.37 0.64 -13.53
C GLU A 282 26.29 0.48 -12.31
N PHE A 283 27.59 0.35 -12.54
CA PHE A 283 28.60 0.27 -11.45
C PHE A 283 28.52 1.52 -10.56
N GLU A 284 28.50 2.72 -11.16
CA GLU A 284 28.41 3.99 -10.43
C GLU A 284 27.07 4.12 -9.66
N ALA A 285 25.96 3.67 -10.27
CA ALA A 285 24.65 3.66 -9.62
C ALA A 285 24.61 2.68 -8.44
N PHE A 286 25.24 1.51 -8.59
CA PHE A 286 25.38 0.51 -7.52
C PHE A 286 26.19 1.04 -6.34
N VAL A 287 27.39 1.58 -6.60
CA VAL A 287 28.24 2.19 -5.57
C VAL A 287 27.52 3.30 -4.82
N LYS A 288 26.78 4.15 -5.55
CA LYS A 288 25.93 5.19 -4.96
C LYS A 288 24.85 4.59 -4.07
N ALA A 289 24.17 3.55 -4.53
CA ALA A 289 23.09 2.91 -3.77
C ALA A 289 23.61 2.30 -2.47
N VAL A 290 24.71 1.52 -2.51
CA VAL A 290 25.33 0.91 -1.33
C VAL A 290 25.73 1.99 -0.32
N ALA A 291 26.48 3.01 -0.74
CA ALA A 291 26.90 4.08 0.16
C ALA A 291 25.71 4.85 0.77
N THR A 292 24.68 5.12 -0.02
CA THR A 292 23.45 5.81 0.46
C THR A 292 22.74 4.98 1.51
N GLU A 293 22.57 3.67 1.27
CA GLU A 293 21.78 2.80 2.15
C GLU A 293 22.43 2.56 3.51
N ILE A 294 23.75 2.55 3.60
CA ILE A 294 24.46 2.40 4.88
C ILE A 294 24.65 3.71 5.64
N THR A 295 24.40 4.87 5.02
CA THR A 295 24.55 6.18 5.67
C THR A 295 23.23 6.87 5.98
N SER A 296 22.18 6.65 5.17
CA SER A 296 20.84 7.18 5.46
C SER A 296 20.35 6.67 6.82
N LYS A 297 19.92 7.59 7.70
CA LYS A 297 19.51 7.28 9.07
C LYS A 297 20.58 6.50 9.85
N ALA A 298 21.86 6.75 9.56
CA ALA A 298 23.00 5.99 10.07
C ALA A 298 22.84 4.46 9.86
N GLY A 299 22.31 4.06 8.70
CA GLY A 299 22.06 2.66 8.33
C GLY A 299 20.94 1.97 9.11
N GLN A 300 20.20 2.67 9.95
CA GLN A 300 19.11 2.12 10.76
C GLN A 300 17.81 2.03 9.96
N LYS A 301 17.87 1.35 8.82
CA LYS A 301 16.73 1.09 7.96
C LYS A 301 16.48 -0.42 7.88
N CYS A 302 15.24 -0.84 8.03
CA CYS A 302 14.85 -2.24 7.80
C CYS A 302 15.18 -2.70 6.37
N THR A 303 15.26 -1.74 5.44
CA THR A 303 15.61 -1.95 4.04
C THR A 303 17.08 -1.68 3.71
N ALA A 304 17.97 -1.34 4.64
CA ALA A 304 19.38 -1.06 4.33
C ALA A 304 20.08 -2.27 3.67
N ILE A 305 21.01 -2.01 2.76
CA ILE A 305 21.81 -3.05 2.11
C ILE A 305 22.79 -3.63 3.12
N ARG A 306 22.54 -4.86 3.57
CA ARG A 306 23.40 -5.59 4.52
C ARG A 306 24.39 -6.49 3.82
N ARG A 307 24.04 -6.98 2.62
CA ARG A 307 24.89 -7.87 1.82
C ARG A 307 25.00 -7.33 0.40
N THR A 308 26.21 -6.91 0.07
CA THR A 308 26.61 -6.40 -1.24
C THR A 308 27.23 -7.57 -2.00
N ILE A 309 26.47 -8.20 -2.92
CA ILE A 309 26.83 -9.43 -3.64
C ILE A 309 27.28 -9.06 -5.04
N VAL A 310 28.57 -9.30 -5.35
CA VAL A 310 29.19 -8.81 -6.58
C VAL A 310 30.00 -9.91 -7.27
N PRO A 311 30.29 -9.83 -8.57
CA PRO A 311 31.25 -10.73 -9.19
C PRO A 311 32.55 -10.80 -8.39
N LYS A 312 33.08 -12.01 -8.17
CA LYS A 312 34.24 -12.23 -7.30
C LYS A 312 35.44 -11.32 -7.65
N ASP A 313 35.65 -11.11 -8.94
CA ASP A 313 36.78 -10.28 -9.41
C ASP A 313 36.58 -8.77 -9.16
N LEU A 314 35.36 -8.33 -8.85
CA LEU A 314 35.00 -6.93 -8.60
C LEU A 314 34.92 -6.56 -7.11
N VAL A 315 35.13 -7.51 -6.19
CA VAL A 315 35.00 -7.26 -4.74
C VAL A 315 35.89 -6.08 -4.31
N ASN A 316 37.19 -6.09 -4.67
CA ASN A 316 38.10 -5.03 -4.31
C ASN A 316 37.75 -3.69 -4.96
N ASP A 317 37.32 -3.69 -6.20
CA ASP A 317 36.89 -2.48 -6.93
C ASP A 317 35.68 -1.83 -6.28
N VAL A 318 34.68 -2.65 -5.87
CA VAL A 318 33.49 -2.17 -5.17
C VAL A 318 33.85 -1.62 -3.80
N VAL A 319 34.66 -2.32 -3.00
CA VAL A 319 35.13 -1.85 -1.70
C VAL A 319 35.85 -0.50 -1.84
N ALA A 320 36.79 -0.41 -2.79
CA ALA A 320 37.54 0.83 -3.02
C ALA A 320 36.64 1.98 -3.49
N ALA A 321 35.66 1.70 -4.37
CA ALA A 321 34.75 2.73 -4.89
C ALA A 321 33.77 3.21 -3.83
N VAL A 322 33.15 2.30 -3.07
CA VAL A 322 32.23 2.64 -1.97
C VAL A 322 32.99 3.38 -0.87
N GLY A 323 34.17 2.88 -0.45
CA GLY A 323 35.01 3.52 0.58
C GLY A 323 35.40 4.94 0.20
N ARG A 324 35.85 5.15 -1.04
CA ARG A 324 36.18 6.49 -1.58
C ARG A 324 34.95 7.42 -1.51
N ARG A 325 33.78 6.95 -1.94
CA ARG A 325 32.53 7.70 -1.88
C ARG A 325 32.11 8.05 -0.45
N LEU A 326 32.29 7.14 0.50
CA LEU A 326 32.03 7.40 1.92
C LEU A 326 32.97 8.48 2.46
N THR A 327 34.25 8.39 2.17
CA THR A 327 35.25 9.39 2.57
C THR A 327 34.95 10.79 2.03
N GLU A 328 34.48 10.88 0.78
CA GLU A 328 34.19 12.16 0.11
C GLU A 328 32.83 12.79 0.54
N ARG A 329 31.87 11.98 0.99
CA ARG A 329 30.49 12.42 1.15
C ARG A 329 29.98 12.40 2.57
N VAL A 330 30.58 11.63 3.47
CA VAL A 330 30.08 11.48 4.84
C VAL A 330 30.75 12.50 5.75
N VAL A 331 29.93 13.37 6.31
CA VAL A 331 30.29 14.26 7.42
C VAL A 331 29.45 13.83 8.60
N LEU A 332 30.06 13.17 9.56
CA LEU A 332 29.43 12.66 10.76
C LEU A 332 29.26 13.78 11.80
N GLY A 333 28.12 13.91 12.42
CA GLY A 333 27.93 14.93 13.44
C GLY A 333 26.49 15.20 13.85
N ASP A 334 26.32 16.22 14.67
CA ASP A 334 24.99 16.71 15.08
C ASP A 334 24.23 17.24 13.86
N PRO A 335 23.03 16.76 13.59
CA PRO A 335 22.25 17.16 12.41
C PRO A 335 21.91 18.67 12.31
N ARG A 336 22.09 19.42 13.39
CA ARG A 336 21.92 20.89 13.40
C ARG A 336 23.12 21.63 12.81
N ALA A 337 24.28 20.99 12.73
CA ALA A 337 25.47 21.60 12.16
C ALA A 337 25.42 21.57 10.63
N GLU A 338 25.85 22.66 10.00
CA GLU A 338 25.90 22.78 8.56
C GLU A 338 26.82 21.73 7.92
N GLY A 339 26.37 21.10 6.85
CA GLY A 339 27.13 20.13 6.07
C GLY A 339 27.18 18.72 6.66
N VAL A 340 26.57 18.46 7.81
CA VAL A 340 26.42 17.11 8.36
C VAL A 340 25.50 16.28 7.44
N THR A 341 25.99 15.09 7.06
CA THR A 341 25.27 14.17 6.14
C THR A 341 24.90 12.85 6.79
N MET A 342 25.45 12.53 7.96
CA MET A 342 25.09 11.36 8.75
C MET A 342 25.09 11.73 10.24
N GLY A 343 24.00 11.45 10.94
CA GLY A 343 23.86 11.71 12.36
C GLY A 343 24.13 10.50 13.25
N ALA A 344 23.68 10.56 14.49
CA ALA A 344 23.83 9.50 15.48
C ALA A 344 22.86 8.33 15.23
N LEU A 345 23.17 7.17 15.81
CA LEU A 345 22.23 6.10 16.06
C LEU A 345 21.16 6.56 17.07
N ALA A 346 19.98 5.95 17.05
CA ALA A 346 18.84 6.43 17.85
C ALA A 346 19.05 6.38 19.37
N SER A 347 20.00 5.58 19.86
CA SER A 347 20.34 5.48 21.28
C SER A 347 21.72 4.88 21.50
N LEU A 348 22.26 5.07 22.72
CA LEU A 348 23.49 4.40 23.15
C LEU A 348 23.33 2.88 23.25
N GLU A 349 22.15 2.38 23.51
CA GLU A 349 21.85 0.94 23.49
C GLU A 349 22.02 0.41 22.06
N GLN A 350 21.44 1.08 21.08
CA GLN A 350 21.58 0.73 19.67
C GLN A 350 23.05 0.78 19.21
N LEU A 351 23.82 1.75 19.68
CA LEU A 351 25.25 1.81 19.39
C LEU A 351 26.00 0.58 19.94
N ARG A 352 25.69 0.15 21.17
CA ARG A 352 26.28 -1.07 21.74
C ARG A 352 25.90 -2.31 20.95
N ASP A 353 24.64 -2.44 20.58
CA ASP A 353 24.13 -3.59 19.83
C ASP A 353 24.80 -3.71 18.46
N VAL A 354 24.92 -2.59 17.73
CA VAL A 354 25.58 -2.57 16.42
C VAL A 354 27.06 -2.92 16.55
N ARG A 355 27.77 -2.36 17.54
CA ARG A 355 29.18 -2.67 17.80
C ARG A 355 29.38 -4.15 18.14
N GLY A 356 28.53 -4.70 19.02
CA GLY A 356 28.59 -6.11 19.38
C GLY A 356 28.33 -7.03 18.17
N ALA A 357 27.37 -6.67 17.32
CA ALA A 357 27.12 -7.44 16.09
C ALA A 357 28.34 -7.41 15.14
N VAL A 358 29.00 -6.27 14.99
CA VAL A 358 30.24 -6.15 14.16
C VAL A 358 31.37 -6.93 14.78
N GLU A 359 31.60 -6.86 16.08
CA GLU A 359 32.62 -7.62 16.80
C GLU A 359 32.39 -9.14 16.63
N ASP A 360 31.14 -9.62 16.72
CA ASP A 360 30.79 -11.02 16.43
C ASP A 360 31.12 -11.41 14.99
N MET A 361 30.85 -10.53 14.02
CA MET A 361 31.14 -10.76 12.59
C MET A 361 32.67 -10.83 12.35
N LEU A 362 33.43 -9.95 12.95
CA LEU A 362 34.89 -9.95 12.86
C LEU A 362 35.50 -11.22 13.53
N ALA A 363 35.00 -11.59 14.70
CA ALA A 363 35.43 -12.83 15.38
C ALA A 363 35.10 -14.10 14.59
N ALA A 364 34.03 -14.05 13.75
CA ALA A 364 33.62 -15.14 12.86
C ALA A 364 34.45 -15.22 11.56
N GLY A 365 35.37 -14.27 11.29
CA GLY A 365 36.23 -14.27 10.11
C GLY A 365 35.92 -13.21 9.06
N GLY A 366 35.06 -12.26 9.40
CA GLY A 366 34.89 -11.03 8.60
C GLY A 366 36.11 -10.13 8.76
N GLU A 367 36.51 -9.43 7.71
CA GLU A 367 37.59 -8.46 7.74
C GLU A 367 37.08 -7.05 7.54
N LEU A 368 37.61 -6.09 8.35
CA LEU A 368 37.27 -4.68 8.23
C LEU A 368 38.02 -4.06 7.05
N ALA A 369 37.33 -3.89 5.92
CA ALA A 369 37.91 -3.35 4.69
C ALA A 369 37.85 -1.81 4.61
N TYR A 370 36.93 -1.18 5.34
CA TYR A 370 36.77 0.28 5.42
C TYR A 370 36.15 0.71 6.74
N GLY A 371 36.62 1.86 7.26
CA GLY A 371 36.10 2.47 8.49
C GLY A 371 36.87 2.03 9.73
N THR A 372 36.41 2.41 10.92
CA THR A 372 37.00 2.07 12.21
C THR A 372 35.94 1.91 13.29
N LEU A 373 36.20 1.06 14.27
CA LEU A 373 35.42 0.94 15.51
C LEU A 373 35.82 1.92 16.58
N ASP A 374 36.90 2.69 16.37
CA ASP A 374 37.31 3.73 17.31
C ASP A 374 36.25 4.82 17.44
N ALA A 375 36.34 5.60 18.50
CA ALA A 375 35.51 6.76 18.70
C ALA A 375 35.66 7.75 17.54
N PRO A 376 34.60 8.06 16.77
CA PRO A 376 34.73 8.90 15.59
C PRO A 376 34.92 10.37 15.97
N VAL A 377 35.52 11.12 15.05
CA VAL A 377 35.47 12.58 15.06
C VAL A 377 34.11 13.01 14.50
N VAL A 378 33.44 13.88 15.22
CA VAL A 378 32.10 14.36 14.87
C VAL A 378 32.06 15.89 14.81
N ARG A 379 31.22 16.43 13.93
CA ARG A 379 30.92 17.86 13.91
C ARG A 379 29.85 18.14 14.96
N THR A 380 30.16 18.99 15.93
CA THR A 380 29.23 19.40 17.01
C THR A 380 28.17 20.36 16.48
N ALA A 381 27.12 20.63 17.26
CA ALA A 381 26.10 21.62 16.92
C ALA A 381 26.65 23.03 16.67
N SER A 382 27.81 23.38 17.25
CA SER A 382 28.50 24.65 17.00
C SER A 382 29.30 24.66 15.68
N GLY A 383 29.45 23.50 15.01
CA GLY A 383 30.23 23.33 13.79
C GLY A 383 31.70 22.97 14.03
N GLU A 384 32.12 22.82 15.28
CA GLU A 384 33.48 22.39 15.62
C GLU A 384 33.65 20.87 15.49
N GLU A 385 34.83 20.42 15.14
CA GLU A 385 35.17 18.99 15.13
C GLU A 385 35.75 18.55 16.46
N SER A 386 35.24 17.46 17.02
CA SER A 386 35.73 16.86 18.25
C SER A 386 35.59 15.35 18.23
N VAL A 387 36.37 14.64 19.03
CA VAL A 387 36.10 13.23 19.29
C VAL A 387 34.79 13.10 20.03
N VAL A 388 33.92 12.14 19.59
CA VAL A 388 32.61 11.95 20.19
C VAL A 388 32.70 11.76 21.72
N GLY A 389 31.82 12.49 22.43
CA GLY A 389 31.65 12.34 23.87
C GLY A 389 30.54 11.33 24.21
N ALA A 390 29.36 11.82 24.57
CA ALA A 390 28.26 10.99 25.06
C ALA A 390 27.22 10.63 24.00
N GLY A 391 27.35 11.09 22.75
CA GLY A 391 26.41 10.79 21.65
C GLY A 391 26.59 9.40 21.05
N ALA A 392 25.55 8.90 20.40
CA ALA A 392 25.51 7.54 19.82
C ALA A 392 26.07 7.49 18.40
N PHE A 393 27.23 8.05 18.14
CA PHE A 393 27.84 8.11 16.81
C PHE A 393 28.72 6.91 16.48
N MET A 394 28.69 6.50 15.21
CA MET A 394 29.50 5.41 14.68
C MET A 394 29.91 5.70 13.23
N SER A 395 31.15 5.37 12.87
CA SER A 395 31.64 5.46 11.48
C SER A 395 30.98 4.42 10.59
N PRO A 396 30.78 4.69 9.27
CA PRO A 396 30.37 3.67 8.31
C PRO A 396 31.46 2.59 8.16
N LEU A 397 31.01 1.32 8.06
CA LEU A 397 31.90 0.17 7.98
C LEU A 397 31.59 -0.69 6.75
N LEU A 398 32.65 -1.16 6.05
CA LEU A 398 32.58 -2.22 5.06
C LEU A 398 33.34 -3.42 5.55
N LEU A 399 32.71 -4.59 5.53
CA LEU A 399 33.39 -5.87 5.84
C LEU A 399 33.50 -6.67 4.53
N THR A 400 34.60 -7.46 4.44
CA THR A 400 34.80 -8.47 3.39
C THR A 400 34.93 -9.85 4.02
N TRP A 401 34.72 -10.89 3.20
CA TRP A 401 34.73 -12.27 3.66
C TRP A 401 35.43 -13.15 2.64
N ASP A 402 36.48 -13.84 3.07
CA ASP A 402 37.16 -14.86 2.27
C ASP A 402 36.29 -16.10 2.10
N ASP A 403 35.64 -16.51 3.19
CA ASP A 403 34.62 -17.58 3.18
C ASP A 403 33.23 -16.99 3.01
N VAL A 404 32.73 -16.95 1.78
CA VAL A 404 31.36 -16.48 1.45
C VAL A 404 30.25 -17.41 1.98
N GLU A 405 30.59 -18.63 2.45
CA GLU A 405 29.68 -19.59 3.05
C GLU A 405 29.49 -19.37 4.55
N ASN A 406 30.30 -18.53 5.15
CA ASN A 406 30.26 -18.27 6.59
C ASN A 406 28.86 -17.84 7.05
N GLU A 407 28.33 -18.52 8.06
CA GLU A 407 26.96 -18.27 8.54
C GLU A 407 26.78 -16.85 9.08
N ALA A 408 27.81 -16.23 9.65
CA ALA A 408 27.70 -14.91 10.27
C ALA A 408 27.27 -13.84 9.26
N VAL A 409 27.79 -13.86 8.02
CA VAL A 409 27.39 -12.89 6.98
C VAL A 409 25.94 -13.06 6.53
N HIS A 410 25.36 -14.24 6.73
CA HIS A 410 24.00 -14.58 6.33
C HIS A 410 22.99 -14.63 7.50
N SER A 411 23.44 -14.47 8.74
CA SER A 411 22.56 -14.57 9.92
C SER A 411 22.61 -13.35 10.85
N ARG A 412 23.73 -12.59 10.87
CA ARG A 412 23.90 -11.45 11.78
C ARG A 412 23.48 -10.14 11.09
N GLU A 413 22.51 -9.45 11.65
CA GLU A 413 22.14 -8.10 11.24
C GLU A 413 22.78 -7.07 12.17
N ALA A 414 23.72 -6.29 11.64
CA ALA A 414 24.20 -5.07 12.30
C ALA A 414 23.29 -3.90 11.88
N PHE A 415 22.29 -3.56 12.71
CA PHE A 415 21.28 -2.54 12.37
C PHE A 415 21.83 -1.10 12.52
N GLY A 416 22.87 -0.80 11.74
CA GLY A 416 23.63 0.44 11.73
C GLY A 416 24.34 0.67 10.39
N PRO A 417 25.35 1.56 10.33
CA PRO A 417 26.02 1.93 9.09
C PRO A 417 27.03 0.87 8.62
N VAL A 418 26.56 -0.35 8.38
CA VAL A 418 27.42 -1.52 8.10
C VAL A 418 26.88 -2.32 6.93
N THR A 419 27.75 -2.75 6.01
CA THR A 419 27.45 -3.74 4.98
C THR A 419 28.62 -4.71 4.79
N SER A 420 28.30 -5.95 4.40
CA SER A 420 29.28 -6.97 4.00
C SER A 420 29.36 -7.06 2.48
N VAL A 421 30.56 -7.07 1.92
CA VAL A 421 30.80 -7.28 0.48
C VAL A 421 31.30 -8.71 0.29
N ILE A 422 30.57 -9.49 -0.54
CA ILE A 422 30.85 -10.89 -0.84
C ILE A 422 30.87 -11.14 -2.33
N GLY A 423 31.74 -12.05 -2.77
CA GLY A 423 31.92 -12.39 -4.18
C GLY A 423 31.08 -13.60 -4.60
N TYR A 424 30.48 -13.54 -5.79
CA TYR A 424 29.84 -14.70 -6.44
C TYR A 424 30.60 -15.13 -7.68
N THR A 425 30.44 -16.38 -8.11
CA THR A 425 31.12 -16.98 -9.26
C THR A 425 30.29 -16.96 -10.57
N ASP A 426 28.96 -17.13 -10.44
CA ASP A 426 28.00 -17.08 -11.54
C ASP A 426 26.62 -16.64 -11.02
N LEU A 427 25.64 -16.48 -11.91
CA LEU A 427 24.29 -16.00 -11.53
C LEU A 427 23.57 -16.96 -10.59
N ALA A 428 23.74 -18.26 -10.76
CA ALA A 428 23.13 -19.27 -9.89
C ALA A 428 23.70 -19.17 -8.46
N ASP A 429 25.01 -18.89 -8.35
CA ASP A 429 25.68 -18.65 -7.08
C ASP A 429 25.20 -17.34 -6.42
N ALA A 430 25.02 -16.27 -7.21
CA ALA A 430 24.46 -15.01 -6.70
C ALA A 430 23.04 -15.20 -6.11
N VAL A 431 22.19 -15.96 -6.80
CA VAL A 431 20.84 -16.33 -6.32
C VAL A 431 20.92 -17.14 -5.03
N ARG A 432 21.80 -18.14 -4.98
CA ARG A 432 22.03 -18.98 -3.81
C ARG A 432 22.50 -18.18 -2.58
N LEU A 433 23.46 -17.29 -2.78
CA LEU A 433 23.97 -16.41 -1.71
C LEU A 433 22.89 -15.45 -1.22
N ALA A 434 22.10 -14.89 -2.13
CA ALA A 434 20.96 -14.03 -1.75
C ALA A 434 19.95 -14.80 -0.90
N ALA A 435 19.61 -16.04 -1.27
CA ALA A 435 18.67 -16.91 -0.57
C ALA A 435 19.11 -17.26 0.87
N LYS A 436 20.42 -17.33 1.13
CA LYS A 436 20.96 -17.62 2.48
C LYS A 436 20.55 -16.60 3.55
N GLY A 437 20.06 -15.40 3.17
CA GLY A 437 19.45 -14.47 4.12
C GLY A 437 18.17 -14.98 4.79
N ALA A 438 17.65 -16.12 4.37
CA ALA A 438 16.45 -16.78 4.92
C ALA A 438 15.19 -15.91 4.94
N GLY A 439 15.07 -15.02 3.96
CA GLY A 439 13.99 -14.04 3.82
C GLY A 439 14.45 -12.61 4.09
N SER A 440 14.00 -11.70 3.26
CA SER A 440 14.38 -10.28 3.33
C SER A 440 13.26 -9.39 2.79
N LEU A 441 13.28 -8.12 3.18
CA LEU A 441 12.31 -7.12 2.73
C LEU A 441 12.55 -6.71 1.28
N VAL A 442 13.81 -6.53 0.88
CA VAL A 442 14.14 -6.02 -0.44
C VAL A 442 15.46 -6.56 -0.97
N ALA A 443 15.54 -6.73 -2.29
CA ALA A 443 16.80 -6.84 -3.01
C ALA A 443 16.88 -5.81 -4.13
N THR A 444 18.12 -5.39 -4.49
CA THR A 444 18.40 -4.67 -5.74
C THR A 444 19.19 -5.56 -6.68
N VAL A 445 18.76 -5.64 -7.93
CA VAL A 445 19.50 -6.21 -9.05
C VAL A 445 19.98 -5.06 -9.92
N CYS A 446 21.31 -4.85 -10.00
CA CYS A 446 21.88 -3.77 -10.79
C CYS A 446 22.54 -4.32 -12.06
N THR A 447 21.90 -4.17 -13.19
CA THR A 447 22.34 -4.66 -14.50
C THR A 447 21.62 -3.91 -15.62
N ASN A 448 22.22 -3.81 -16.79
CA ASN A 448 21.58 -3.34 -18.02
C ASN A 448 21.27 -4.47 -19.01
N ASP A 449 21.58 -5.69 -18.64
CA ASP A 449 21.27 -6.89 -19.40
C ASP A 449 19.91 -7.47 -18.98
N ALA A 450 18.98 -7.60 -19.91
CA ALA A 450 17.61 -8.01 -19.62
C ALA A 450 17.48 -9.48 -19.20
N ASP A 451 18.32 -10.36 -19.74
CA ASP A 451 18.30 -11.79 -19.38
C ASP A 451 18.86 -11.99 -17.97
N THR A 452 19.97 -11.32 -17.64
CA THR A 452 20.50 -11.25 -16.27
C THR A 452 19.47 -10.70 -15.29
N ALA A 453 18.81 -9.59 -15.62
CA ALA A 453 17.76 -9.01 -14.78
C ALA A 453 16.62 -10.00 -14.54
N ARG A 454 16.17 -10.70 -15.57
CA ARG A 454 15.11 -11.72 -15.49
C ARG A 454 15.53 -12.90 -14.64
N GLU A 455 16.71 -13.47 -14.89
CA GLU A 455 17.22 -14.66 -14.19
C GLU A 455 17.36 -14.37 -12.68
N LEU A 456 18.07 -13.32 -12.31
CA LEU A 456 18.27 -12.92 -10.91
C LEU A 456 16.93 -12.60 -10.24
N THR A 457 16.07 -11.79 -10.87
CA THR A 457 14.79 -11.40 -10.26
C THR A 457 13.91 -12.60 -9.98
N ILE A 458 13.74 -13.53 -10.94
CA ILE A 458 12.93 -14.73 -10.74
C ILE A 458 13.56 -15.63 -9.67
N GLY A 459 14.88 -15.80 -9.73
CA GLY A 459 15.62 -16.66 -8.81
C GLY A 459 15.50 -16.21 -7.33
N ILE A 460 15.49 -14.88 -7.09
CA ILE A 460 15.44 -14.35 -5.70
C ILE A 460 14.05 -13.97 -5.21
N SER A 461 13.03 -13.91 -6.09
CA SER A 461 11.67 -13.41 -5.73
C SER A 461 11.03 -14.21 -4.60
N GLY A 462 11.27 -15.52 -4.49
CA GLY A 462 10.76 -16.34 -3.39
C GLY A 462 11.36 -16.03 -2.01
N HIS A 463 12.45 -15.24 -1.97
CA HIS A 463 13.21 -14.90 -0.75
C HIS A 463 13.11 -13.44 -0.34
N HIS A 464 12.45 -12.58 -1.15
CA HIS A 464 12.38 -11.14 -0.93
C HIS A 464 10.95 -10.62 -1.14
N GLY A 465 10.53 -9.69 -0.32
CA GLY A 465 9.21 -9.05 -0.47
C GLY A 465 9.15 -8.08 -1.66
N ARG A 466 10.30 -7.47 -2.02
CA ARG A 466 10.42 -6.54 -3.14
C ARG A 466 11.76 -6.73 -3.85
N VAL A 467 11.75 -6.68 -5.18
CA VAL A 467 12.97 -6.63 -6.01
C VAL A 467 12.98 -5.31 -6.79
N HIS A 468 14.07 -4.57 -6.64
CA HIS A 468 14.33 -3.31 -7.33
C HIS A 468 15.36 -3.56 -8.44
N ILE A 469 15.01 -3.31 -9.69
CA ILE A 469 15.95 -3.39 -10.81
C ILE A 469 16.49 -2.00 -11.09
N LEU A 470 17.82 -1.85 -11.00
CA LEU A 470 18.53 -0.59 -11.16
C LEU A 470 19.40 -0.63 -12.40
N ASN A 471 19.22 0.30 -13.30
CA ASN A 471 20.07 0.49 -14.48
C ASN A 471 20.17 1.99 -14.84
N ARG A 472 20.89 2.31 -15.91
CA ARG A 472 21.07 3.70 -16.40
C ARG A 472 19.77 4.42 -16.71
N GLU A 473 18.71 3.71 -17.11
CA GLU A 473 17.43 4.30 -17.45
C GLU A 473 16.67 4.77 -16.21
N THR A 474 16.78 4.03 -15.10
CA THR A 474 16.04 4.28 -13.87
C THR A 474 16.83 4.98 -12.79
N ALA A 475 18.17 5.08 -12.91
CA ALA A 475 19.06 5.58 -11.86
C ALA A 475 18.74 7.01 -11.35
N ARG A 476 18.05 7.83 -12.15
CA ARG A 476 17.64 9.20 -11.77
C ARG A 476 16.19 9.32 -11.29
N SER A 477 15.31 8.42 -11.73
CA SER A 477 13.87 8.46 -11.46
C SER A 477 13.43 7.47 -10.39
N SER A 478 14.28 6.49 -10.07
CA SER A 478 14.02 5.48 -9.04
C SER A 478 13.91 6.12 -7.66
N THR A 479 13.00 5.59 -6.84
CA THR A 479 12.92 5.92 -5.40
C THR A 479 14.06 5.30 -4.59
N GLY A 480 14.85 4.42 -5.21
CA GLY A 480 15.99 3.74 -4.60
C GLY A 480 15.64 2.43 -3.88
N HIS A 481 16.69 1.73 -3.46
CA HIS A 481 16.59 0.44 -2.77
C HIS A 481 15.73 0.52 -1.50
N GLY A 482 16.03 1.48 -0.65
CA GLY A 482 15.51 1.57 0.71
C GLY A 482 14.16 2.28 0.87
N SER A 483 13.49 2.68 -0.21
CA SER A 483 12.24 3.44 -0.13
C SER A 483 11.05 2.60 -0.58
N PRO A 484 10.28 2.00 0.33
CA PRO A 484 9.03 1.35 -0.02
C PRO A 484 8.01 2.39 -0.48
N VAL A 485 7.25 2.07 -1.53
CA VAL A 485 6.20 2.95 -2.03
C VAL A 485 4.83 2.42 -1.60
N PRO A 486 3.89 3.30 -1.18
CA PRO A 486 2.59 2.85 -0.66
C PRO A 486 1.74 2.05 -1.66
N HIS A 487 2.06 2.14 -2.95
CA HIS A 487 1.38 1.42 -4.03
C HIS A 487 1.71 -0.07 -4.09
N LEU A 488 2.90 -0.45 -3.63
CA LEU A 488 3.43 -1.81 -3.65
C LEU A 488 3.60 -2.35 -2.23
N VAL A 489 3.59 -3.68 -2.11
CA VAL A 489 3.74 -4.35 -0.82
C VAL A 489 5.11 -4.03 -0.20
N HIS A 490 5.10 -3.83 1.11
CA HIS A 490 6.26 -3.82 1.97
C HIS A 490 6.12 -4.95 3.00
N GLY A 491 7.15 -5.74 3.14
CA GLY A 491 7.17 -6.97 3.93
C GLY A 491 8.13 -7.95 3.30
N GLY A 492 8.23 -9.14 3.83
CA GLY A 492 9.09 -10.18 3.26
C GLY A 492 8.90 -11.52 3.96
N PRO A 493 9.29 -12.62 3.28
CA PRO A 493 9.15 -13.96 3.82
C PRO A 493 10.17 -14.26 4.92
N GLY A 494 10.01 -15.38 5.59
CA GLY A 494 10.98 -15.94 6.51
C GLY A 494 11.31 -15.03 7.67
N ARG A 495 12.63 -14.74 7.85
CA ARG A 495 13.11 -13.88 8.95
C ARG A 495 12.60 -12.44 8.88
N ALA A 496 12.15 -11.98 7.71
CA ALA A 496 11.52 -10.67 7.57
C ALA A 496 10.10 -10.59 8.19
N GLY A 497 9.61 -11.67 8.75
CA GLY A 497 8.41 -11.71 9.58
C GLY A 497 7.18 -12.27 8.90
N GLY A 498 7.10 -12.28 7.57
CA GLY A 498 5.96 -12.78 6.79
C GLY A 498 4.76 -11.84 6.76
N GLY A 499 4.89 -10.61 7.27
CA GLY A 499 3.85 -9.60 7.23
C GLY A 499 3.73 -8.92 5.86
N GLU A 500 2.58 -8.35 5.59
CA GLU A 500 2.34 -7.45 4.46
C GLU A 500 1.89 -6.09 4.98
N GLU A 501 2.65 -5.06 4.63
CA GLU A 501 2.32 -3.66 4.89
C GLU A 501 2.30 -2.90 3.56
N LEU A 502 1.66 -1.73 3.51
CA LEU A 502 1.47 -0.98 2.27
C LEU A 502 0.74 -1.82 1.19
N GLY A 503 1.07 -1.68 -0.08
CA GLY A 503 0.42 -2.48 -1.14
C GLY A 503 -0.95 -1.95 -1.59
N GLY A 504 -1.22 -0.68 -1.36
CA GLY A 504 -2.46 -0.01 -1.72
C GLY A 504 -3.67 -0.62 -1.01
N ILE A 505 -4.74 -0.92 -1.76
CA ILE A 505 -5.98 -1.44 -1.15
C ILE A 505 -5.83 -2.84 -0.51
N ARG A 506 -4.79 -3.60 -0.82
CA ARG A 506 -4.51 -4.88 -0.15
C ARG A 506 -4.29 -4.70 1.33
N SER A 507 -3.54 -3.66 1.72
CA SER A 507 -3.33 -3.32 3.12
C SER A 507 -4.62 -2.92 3.84
N VAL A 508 -5.56 -2.24 3.15
CA VAL A 508 -6.90 -1.97 3.70
C VAL A 508 -7.64 -3.28 3.96
N LYS A 509 -7.65 -4.20 2.97
CA LYS A 509 -8.29 -5.52 3.09
C LYS A 509 -7.64 -6.38 4.19
N HIS A 510 -6.33 -6.22 4.46
CA HIS A 510 -5.65 -6.90 5.55
C HIS A 510 -6.24 -6.56 6.94
N HIS A 511 -6.75 -5.32 7.11
CA HIS A 511 -7.45 -4.87 8.32
C HIS A 511 -8.95 -5.24 8.32
N MET A 512 -9.39 -6.08 7.39
CA MET A 512 -10.79 -6.49 7.24
C MET A 512 -10.95 -8.00 7.37
N GLN A 513 -12.20 -8.45 7.52
CA GLN A 513 -12.54 -9.87 7.49
C GLN A 513 -13.11 -10.22 6.12
N ARG A 514 -12.50 -11.20 5.46
CA ARG A 514 -13.04 -11.81 4.25
C ARG A 514 -14.05 -12.89 4.63
N THR A 515 -15.26 -12.81 4.07
CA THR A 515 -16.36 -13.73 4.36
C THR A 515 -16.97 -14.20 3.04
N ALA A 516 -17.18 -15.50 2.89
CA ALA A 516 -17.97 -16.05 1.79
C ALA A 516 -19.46 -15.90 2.13
N VAL A 517 -20.21 -15.26 1.26
CA VAL A 517 -21.67 -15.09 1.38
C VAL A 517 -22.33 -15.89 0.28
N GLN A 518 -23.35 -16.68 0.62
CA GLN A 518 -24.09 -17.53 -0.30
C GLN A 518 -25.57 -17.27 -0.17
N GLY A 519 -26.29 -17.22 -1.27
CA GLY A 519 -27.74 -16.97 -1.27
C GLY A 519 -28.32 -16.83 -2.66
N SER A 520 -29.57 -16.33 -2.73
CA SER A 520 -30.16 -15.97 -4.00
C SER A 520 -29.56 -14.68 -4.55
N PRO A 521 -29.61 -14.44 -5.88
CA PRO A 521 -29.14 -13.20 -6.48
C PRO A 521 -29.70 -11.92 -5.82
N ASN A 522 -30.99 -11.93 -5.44
CA ASN A 522 -31.61 -10.79 -4.75
C ASN A 522 -30.95 -10.50 -3.38
N MET A 523 -30.66 -11.55 -2.61
CA MET A 523 -30.05 -11.39 -1.29
C MET A 523 -28.61 -10.91 -1.40
N LEU A 524 -27.84 -11.45 -2.34
CA LEU A 524 -26.46 -10.98 -2.55
C LEU A 524 -26.44 -9.53 -3.08
N THR A 525 -27.36 -9.17 -3.97
CA THR A 525 -27.51 -7.77 -4.42
C THR A 525 -27.75 -6.82 -3.23
N ALA A 526 -28.62 -7.20 -2.31
CA ALA A 526 -28.88 -6.40 -1.11
C ALA A 526 -27.67 -6.28 -0.17
N VAL A 527 -26.88 -7.36 -0.05
CA VAL A 527 -25.68 -7.38 0.82
C VAL A 527 -24.52 -6.60 0.22
N THR A 528 -24.27 -6.77 -1.08
CA THR A 528 -23.08 -6.21 -1.75
C THR A 528 -23.29 -4.80 -2.30
N GLY A 529 -24.54 -4.40 -2.49
CA GLY A 529 -24.85 -3.16 -3.21
C GLY A 529 -24.47 -3.20 -4.69
N THR A 530 -24.38 -4.43 -5.26
CA THR A 530 -24.10 -4.66 -6.68
C THR A 530 -25.12 -5.63 -7.23
N TRP A 531 -25.76 -5.29 -8.36
CA TRP A 531 -26.73 -6.18 -9.00
C TRP A 531 -26.05 -7.45 -9.51
N HIS A 532 -26.68 -8.60 -9.24
CA HIS A 532 -26.22 -9.91 -9.69
C HIS A 532 -27.17 -10.47 -10.75
N THR A 533 -26.61 -11.16 -11.74
CA THR A 533 -27.39 -11.85 -12.76
C THR A 533 -28.39 -12.81 -12.09
N GLY A 534 -29.67 -12.68 -12.47
CA GLY A 534 -30.77 -13.43 -11.86
C GLY A 534 -31.49 -12.68 -10.74
N ALA A 535 -31.00 -11.54 -10.27
CA ALA A 535 -31.75 -10.68 -9.37
C ALA A 535 -32.86 -9.92 -10.11
N ASP A 536 -33.87 -9.48 -9.35
CA ASP A 536 -35.03 -8.74 -9.88
C ASP A 536 -34.56 -7.46 -10.61
N ARG A 537 -35.34 -7.11 -11.64
CA ARG A 537 -35.18 -5.90 -12.43
C ARG A 537 -36.47 -5.10 -12.46
N ASN A 538 -36.36 -3.79 -12.44
CA ASN A 538 -37.40 -2.86 -12.76
C ASN A 538 -37.21 -2.36 -14.19
N ILE A 539 -37.80 -3.04 -15.16
CA ILE A 539 -37.50 -2.85 -16.59
C ILE A 539 -38.42 -1.81 -17.21
N ALA A 540 -37.88 -0.76 -17.79
CA ALA A 540 -38.56 0.15 -18.72
C ALA A 540 -38.30 -0.30 -20.17
N GLY A 541 -39.13 0.18 -21.12
CA GLY A 541 -38.94 -0.05 -22.55
C GLY A 541 -39.84 -1.14 -23.11
N ALA A 542 -39.34 -2.02 -23.97
CA ALA A 542 -40.09 -2.97 -24.77
C ALA A 542 -40.88 -3.99 -23.92
N PRO A 543 -42.25 -4.00 -23.99
CA PRO A 543 -43.06 -4.91 -23.18
C PRO A 543 -42.86 -6.39 -23.49
N GLU A 544 -42.55 -6.72 -24.73
CA GLU A 544 -42.28 -8.10 -25.20
C GLU A 544 -41.02 -8.70 -24.54
N PHE A 545 -40.16 -7.86 -23.92
CA PHE A 545 -38.96 -8.26 -23.18
C PHE A 545 -39.05 -7.92 -21.68
N GLY A 546 -40.25 -7.83 -21.16
CA GLY A 546 -40.53 -7.58 -19.75
C GLY A 546 -40.57 -6.10 -19.36
N GLY A 547 -40.51 -5.19 -20.33
CA GLY A 547 -40.62 -3.76 -20.06
C GLY A 547 -42.01 -3.35 -19.59
N VAL A 548 -42.09 -2.46 -18.61
CA VAL A 548 -43.36 -1.88 -18.16
C VAL A 548 -43.67 -0.63 -18.97
N GLN A 549 -44.84 -0.63 -19.65
CA GLN A 549 -45.27 0.50 -20.46
C GLN A 549 -45.44 1.75 -19.58
N GLY A 550 -44.81 2.86 -19.97
CA GLY A 550 -44.85 4.12 -19.23
C GLY A 550 -43.89 4.21 -18.05
N ALA A 551 -43.09 3.16 -17.79
CA ALA A 551 -41.99 3.24 -16.81
C ALA A 551 -40.96 4.26 -17.27
N VAL A 552 -40.40 5.00 -16.30
CA VAL A 552 -39.38 6.03 -16.56
C VAL A 552 -38.08 5.35 -17.00
N HIS A 553 -37.53 5.80 -18.13
CA HIS A 553 -36.23 5.32 -18.61
C HIS A 553 -35.16 5.59 -17.54
N PRO A 554 -34.26 4.61 -17.23
CA PRO A 554 -33.25 4.79 -16.17
C PRO A 554 -32.35 6.01 -16.38
N PHE A 555 -32.06 6.40 -17.61
CA PHE A 555 -31.26 7.60 -17.91
C PHE A 555 -32.01 8.93 -17.62
N ARG A 556 -33.28 8.87 -17.25
CA ARG A 556 -34.06 10.01 -16.75
C ARG A 556 -34.04 10.14 -15.23
N LYS A 557 -33.40 9.21 -14.54
CA LYS A 557 -33.32 9.20 -13.09
C LYS A 557 -31.97 9.78 -12.62
N SER A 558 -32.01 10.75 -11.71
CA SER A 558 -30.84 11.18 -10.94
C SER A 558 -30.38 10.07 -9.99
N LEU A 559 -29.21 10.21 -9.37
CA LEU A 559 -28.73 9.21 -8.41
C LEU A 559 -29.66 9.03 -7.20
N SER A 560 -30.36 10.10 -6.78
CA SER A 560 -31.33 10.04 -5.68
C SER A 560 -32.56 9.18 -6.04
N GLU A 561 -32.92 9.09 -7.32
CA GLU A 561 -34.06 8.35 -7.84
C GLU A 561 -33.68 6.96 -8.35
N LEU A 562 -32.47 6.81 -8.89
CA LEU A 562 -31.98 5.55 -9.47
C LEU A 562 -31.80 4.47 -8.39
N ARG A 563 -32.17 3.25 -8.72
CA ARG A 563 -32.02 2.07 -7.86
C ARG A 563 -31.25 0.98 -8.60
N ILE A 564 -30.49 0.20 -7.85
CA ILE A 564 -29.85 -1.02 -8.36
C ILE A 564 -30.95 -1.94 -8.89
N GLY A 565 -30.76 -2.48 -10.11
CA GLY A 565 -31.77 -3.26 -10.79
C GLY A 565 -32.76 -2.46 -11.67
N ASP A 566 -32.71 -1.11 -11.63
CA ASP A 566 -33.41 -0.31 -12.65
C ASP A 566 -32.81 -0.64 -14.02
N ALA A 567 -33.68 -0.98 -14.98
CA ALA A 567 -33.23 -1.50 -16.26
C ALA A 567 -34.05 -0.92 -17.43
N PHE A 568 -33.47 -1.08 -18.60
CA PHE A 568 -34.12 -0.76 -19.88
C PHE A 568 -33.94 -1.94 -20.84
N ALA A 569 -34.99 -2.32 -21.55
CA ALA A 569 -34.95 -3.29 -22.65
C ALA A 569 -35.36 -2.62 -23.96
N SER A 570 -34.49 -2.70 -24.97
CA SER A 570 -34.79 -2.16 -26.29
C SER A 570 -35.68 -3.09 -27.11
N PRO A 571 -36.40 -2.58 -28.12
CA PRO A 571 -36.98 -3.42 -29.18
C PRO A 571 -35.85 -4.09 -29.99
N LEU A 572 -36.24 -5.07 -30.83
CA LEU A 572 -35.35 -5.73 -31.78
C LEU A 572 -34.97 -4.78 -32.92
N ARG A 573 -33.69 -4.81 -33.30
CA ARG A 573 -33.14 -4.15 -34.50
C ARG A 573 -32.53 -5.19 -35.41
N ARG A 574 -32.95 -5.25 -36.66
CA ARG A 574 -32.38 -6.17 -37.66
C ARG A 574 -31.02 -5.69 -38.14
N VAL A 575 -30.10 -6.62 -38.28
CA VAL A 575 -28.79 -6.41 -38.85
C VAL A 575 -28.81 -6.85 -40.33
N THR A 576 -28.54 -5.93 -41.23
CA THR A 576 -28.51 -6.23 -42.66
C THR A 576 -27.08 -6.35 -43.18
N GLN A 577 -26.91 -7.00 -44.35
CA GLN A 577 -25.58 -7.03 -45.01
C GLN A 577 -25.09 -5.60 -45.37
N GLN A 578 -26.02 -4.69 -45.67
CA GLN A 578 -25.67 -3.31 -45.99
C GLN A 578 -25.10 -2.60 -44.73
N ASP A 579 -25.71 -2.81 -43.54
CA ASP A 579 -25.15 -2.24 -42.32
C ASP A 579 -23.74 -2.68 -42.04
N ILE A 580 -23.42 -3.95 -42.30
CA ILE A 580 -22.05 -4.53 -42.15
C ILE A 580 -21.10 -3.89 -43.16
N THR A 581 -21.54 -3.75 -44.42
CA THR A 581 -20.73 -3.14 -45.48
C THR A 581 -20.45 -1.65 -45.18
N ASP A 582 -21.49 -0.89 -44.84
CA ASP A 582 -21.37 0.54 -44.52
C ASP A 582 -20.43 0.77 -43.30
N PHE A 583 -20.49 -0.13 -42.33
CA PHE A 583 -19.59 -0.04 -41.19
C PHE A 583 -18.14 -0.36 -41.57
N ALA A 584 -17.92 -1.39 -42.42
CA ALA A 584 -16.61 -1.71 -42.93
C ALA A 584 -16.01 -0.53 -43.73
N GLU A 585 -16.81 0.08 -44.62
CA GLU A 585 -16.37 1.26 -45.39
C GLU A 585 -16.07 2.46 -44.54
N THR A 586 -16.93 2.72 -43.54
CA THR A 586 -16.77 3.88 -42.60
C THR A 586 -15.53 3.74 -41.71
N THR A 587 -15.25 2.54 -41.21
CA THR A 587 -14.19 2.29 -40.23
C THR A 587 -12.87 1.82 -40.86
N GLY A 588 -12.93 1.28 -42.09
CA GLY A 588 -11.80 0.60 -42.74
C GLY A 588 -11.58 -0.83 -42.24
N ASP A 589 -12.45 -1.35 -41.35
CA ASP A 589 -12.36 -2.75 -40.90
C ASP A 589 -12.97 -3.70 -41.96
N THR A 590 -12.13 -4.03 -42.94
CA THR A 590 -12.46 -4.94 -44.03
C THR A 590 -11.98 -6.37 -43.80
N PHE A 591 -11.92 -6.79 -42.54
CA PHE A 591 -11.56 -8.17 -42.19
C PHE A 591 -12.52 -9.15 -42.90
N TYR A 592 -11.98 -10.21 -43.50
CA TYR A 592 -12.72 -11.09 -44.42
C TYR A 592 -14.04 -11.63 -43.86
N ALA A 593 -14.10 -11.88 -42.57
CA ALA A 593 -15.31 -12.38 -41.91
C ALA A 593 -16.53 -11.43 -42.06
N HIS A 594 -16.30 -10.16 -42.40
CA HIS A 594 -17.33 -9.16 -42.59
C HIS A 594 -17.70 -8.89 -44.05
N VAL A 595 -16.69 -9.04 -44.94
CA VAL A 595 -16.82 -8.55 -46.34
C VAL A 595 -16.64 -9.63 -47.42
N ASP A 596 -16.12 -10.81 -47.10
CA ASP A 596 -15.93 -11.92 -48.04
C ASP A 596 -16.77 -13.13 -47.61
N PRO A 597 -17.93 -13.37 -48.27
CA PRO A 597 -18.81 -14.47 -47.89
C PRO A 597 -18.15 -15.85 -48.02
N ALA A 598 -17.30 -16.06 -49.06
CA ALA A 598 -16.70 -17.35 -49.28
C ALA A 598 -15.60 -17.67 -48.25
N ALA A 599 -14.81 -16.66 -47.89
CA ALA A 599 -13.80 -16.80 -46.85
C ALA A 599 -14.44 -16.92 -45.43
N ALA A 600 -15.52 -16.21 -45.19
CA ALA A 600 -16.28 -16.31 -43.93
C ALA A 600 -16.90 -17.70 -43.74
N GLU A 601 -17.55 -18.25 -44.76
CA GLU A 601 -18.15 -19.60 -44.75
C GLU A 601 -17.12 -20.71 -44.56
N ALA A 602 -15.88 -20.50 -45.04
CA ALA A 602 -14.79 -21.45 -44.82
C ALA A 602 -14.24 -21.46 -43.39
N ASN A 603 -14.58 -20.46 -42.59
CA ASN A 603 -14.16 -20.37 -41.18
C ASN A 603 -15.11 -21.17 -40.28
N PRO A 604 -14.60 -22.13 -39.45
CA PRO A 604 -15.46 -22.98 -38.63
C PRO A 604 -16.21 -22.25 -37.53
N PHE A 605 -15.87 -20.98 -37.25
CA PHE A 605 -16.51 -20.18 -36.18
C PHE A 605 -17.64 -19.28 -36.74
N PHE A 606 -17.79 -19.10 -38.05
CA PHE A 606 -18.77 -18.18 -38.60
C PHE A 606 -19.77 -18.90 -39.53
N PRO A 607 -21.06 -18.61 -39.40
CA PRO A 607 -22.11 -19.16 -40.25
C PRO A 607 -22.21 -18.45 -41.63
N GLY A 608 -21.24 -17.66 -42.00
CA GLY A 608 -21.18 -16.75 -43.15
C GLY A 608 -20.64 -15.39 -42.72
N THR A 609 -20.91 -14.34 -43.48
CA THR A 609 -20.52 -12.99 -43.08
C THR A 609 -21.24 -12.56 -41.80
N VAL A 610 -20.49 -12.00 -40.86
CA VAL A 610 -20.97 -11.62 -39.52
C VAL A 610 -20.75 -10.13 -39.26
N ALA A 611 -21.59 -9.54 -38.42
CA ALA A 611 -21.47 -8.16 -37.99
C ALA A 611 -20.16 -7.95 -37.19
N HIS A 612 -19.54 -6.80 -37.38
CA HIS A 612 -18.40 -6.37 -36.54
C HIS A 612 -18.84 -6.28 -35.07
N GLY A 613 -18.02 -6.75 -34.17
CA GLY A 613 -18.30 -6.61 -32.75
C GLY A 613 -18.48 -5.15 -32.32
N TYR A 614 -17.67 -4.24 -32.88
CA TYR A 614 -17.79 -2.80 -32.60
C TYR A 614 -19.03 -2.16 -33.20
N LEU A 615 -19.57 -2.66 -34.32
CA LEU A 615 -20.89 -2.27 -34.82
C LEU A 615 -21.98 -2.58 -33.80
N LEU A 616 -21.95 -3.81 -33.25
CA LEU A 616 -22.93 -4.26 -32.23
C LEU A 616 -22.86 -3.42 -30.97
N VAL A 617 -21.67 -3.07 -30.48
CA VAL A 617 -21.50 -2.19 -29.31
C VAL A 617 -21.99 -0.77 -29.61
N SER A 618 -21.67 -0.22 -30.79
CA SER A 618 -22.13 1.11 -31.19
C SER A 618 -23.66 1.17 -31.34
N TRP A 619 -24.25 0.12 -31.91
CA TRP A 619 -25.70 0.00 -31.99
C TRP A 619 -26.34 -0.24 -30.63
N GLY A 620 -25.67 -1.00 -29.73
CA GLY A 620 -26.09 -1.15 -28.36
C GLY A 620 -26.28 0.20 -27.67
N ALA A 621 -25.30 1.12 -27.83
CA ALA A 621 -25.43 2.48 -27.32
C ALA A 621 -26.63 3.22 -27.90
N GLY A 622 -26.84 3.13 -29.22
CA GLY A 622 -28.02 3.73 -29.87
C GLY A 622 -29.37 3.13 -29.46
N LEU A 623 -29.39 1.85 -29.06
CA LEU A 623 -30.59 1.14 -28.62
C LEU A 623 -31.01 1.47 -27.18
N PHE A 624 -30.06 1.80 -26.31
CA PHE A 624 -30.38 2.15 -24.90
C PHE A 624 -30.35 3.65 -24.61
N VAL A 625 -29.92 4.50 -25.53
CA VAL A 625 -29.80 5.93 -25.25
C VAL A 625 -31.20 6.58 -25.07
N GLU A 626 -31.29 7.48 -24.11
CA GLU A 626 -32.37 8.47 -24.01
C GLU A 626 -31.86 9.78 -24.61
N PRO A 627 -32.35 10.22 -25.78
CA PRO A 627 -31.71 11.28 -26.55
C PRO A 627 -31.91 12.68 -25.96
N ALA A 628 -32.90 12.88 -25.09
CA ALA A 628 -33.13 14.19 -24.51
C ALA A 628 -32.19 14.46 -23.34
N PRO A 629 -31.76 15.73 -23.14
CA PRO A 629 -30.93 16.11 -22.00
C PRO A 629 -31.53 15.66 -20.66
N GLY A 630 -30.71 15.14 -19.77
CA GLY A 630 -31.10 14.59 -18.47
C GLY A 630 -29.95 14.38 -17.53
N PRO A 631 -30.15 13.67 -16.40
CA PRO A 631 -29.15 13.52 -15.34
C PRO A 631 -27.88 12.78 -15.76
N VAL A 632 -27.91 11.99 -16.83
CA VAL A 632 -26.71 11.32 -17.35
C VAL A 632 -25.83 12.34 -18.06
N LEU A 633 -24.67 12.66 -17.48
CA LEU A 633 -23.77 13.72 -17.94
C LEU A 633 -22.79 13.24 -19.01
N ALA A 634 -22.31 12.00 -18.88
CA ALA A 634 -21.34 11.42 -19.81
C ALA A 634 -21.32 9.91 -19.73
N ASN A 635 -21.05 9.26 -20.88
CA ASN A 635 -20.56 7.91 -20.94
C ASN A 635 -19.02 8.02 -21.08
N TYR A 636 -18.25 7.47 -20.11
CA TYR A 636 -16.82 7.66 -20.07
C TYR A 636 -16.00 6.37 -20.24
N GLY A 637 -16.68 5.22 -20.35
CA GLY A 637 -15.96 3.97 -20.53
C GLY A 637 -16.83 2.74 -20.68
N LEU A 638 -16.17 1.68 -21.16
CA LEU A 638 -16.66 0.32 -21.21
C LEU A 638 -15.66 -0.59 -20.51
N GLU A 639 -16.17 -1.56 -19.75
CA GLU A 639 -15.35 -2.59 -19.09
C GLU A 639 -15.87 -3.98 -19.38
N ASN A 640 -15.05 -4.99 -19.23
CA ASN A 640 -15.42 -6.40 -19.27
C ASN A 640 -16.08 -6.87 -20.59
N LEU A 641 -15.86 -6.17 -21.71
CA LEU A 641 -16.47 -6.51 -23.01
C LEU A 641 -16.05 -7.91 -23.46
N ARG A 642 -17.08 -8.71 -23.82
CA ARG A 642 -16.96 -10.02 -24.44
C ARG A 642 -17.97 -10.16 -25.57
N PHE A 643 -17.51 -10.61 -26.73
CA PHE A 643 -18.35 -11.12 -27.82
C PHE A 643 -18.49 -12.62 -27.64
N VAL A 644 -19.73 -13.11 -27.63
CA VAL A 644 -20.06 -14.49 -27.26
C VAL A 644 -20.55 -15.27 -28.48
N THR A 645 -21.60 -14.77 -29.15
CA THR A 645 -22.21 -15.39 -30.32
C THR A 645 -22.09 -14.46 -31.52
N PRO A 646 -21.55 -14.93 -32.68
CA PRO A 646 -21.52 -14.12 -33.88
C PRO A 646 -22.93 -13.82 -34.40
N VAL A 647 -23.11 -12.65 -35.02
CA VAL A 647 -24.40 -12.18 -35.58
C VAL A 647 -24.29 -12.13 -37.10
N PRO A 648 -24.85 -13.10 -37.84
CA PRO A 648 -24.90 -13.05 -39.30
C PRO A 648 -25.88 -11.99 -39.79
N ALA A 649 -25.72 -11.59 -41.07
CA ALA A 649 -26.66 -10.72 -41.73
C ALA A 649 -28.06 -11.38 -41.79
N GLY A 650 -29.06 -10.63 -41.40
CA GLY A 650 -30.44 -11.10 -41.31
C GLY A 650 -30.97 -11.31 -39.87
N ASP A 651 -30.05 -11.54 -38.94
CA ASP A 651 -30.39 -11.63 -37.52
C ASP A 651 -30.81 -10.27 -36.96
N SER A 652 -31.44 -10.31 -35.79
CA SER A 652 -31.83 -9.11 -35.07
C SER A 652 -31.21 -9.10 -33.68
N ILE A 653 -30.88 -7.93 -33.19
CA ILE A 653 -30.34 -7.75 -31.85
C ILE A 653 -31.22 -6.84 -31.00
N ARG A 654 -31.18 -7.02 -29.71
CA ARG A 654 -31.72 -6.12 -28.69
C ARG A 654 -30.72 -6.00 -27.54
N ILE A 655 -30.87 -4.95 -26.76
CA ILE A 655 -30.02 -4.77 -25.55
C ILE A 655 -30.90 -4.68 -24.30
N THR A 656 -30.38 -5.25 -23.22
CA THR A 656 -30.88 -4.98 -21.85
C THR A 656 -29.78 -4.27 -21.10
N LEU A 657 -30.04 -3.10 -20.53
CA LEU A 657 -29.16 -2.31 -19.70
C LEU A 657 -29.69 -2.29 -18.28
N THR A 658 -28.89 -2.66 -17.27
CA THR A 658 -29.32 -2.76 -15.87
C THR A 658 -28.38 -1.96 -14.97
N ALA A 659 -28.88 -1.10 -14.09
CA ALA A 659 -28.10 -0.41 -13.09
C ALA A 659 -27.46 -1.42 -12.13
N LYS A 660 -26.16 -1.68 -12.32
CA LYS A 660 -25.40 -2.71 -11.62
C LYS A 660 -24.80 -2.19 -10.33
N LYS A 661 -24.23 -0.98 -10.36
CA LYS A 661 -23.58 -0.37 -9.20
C LYS A 661 -23.75 1.15 -9.27
N ILE A 662 -24.07 1.76 -8.14
CA ILE A 662 -24.25 3.21 -8.00
C ILE A 662 -23.24 3.71 -6.97
N THR A 663 -22.39 4.65 -7.35
CA THR A 663 -21.31 5.19 -6.50
C THR A 663 -21.38 6.72 -6.47
N PRO A 664 -22.17 7.33 -5.57
CA PRO A 664 -22.19 8.78 -5.40
C PRO A 664 -20.79 9.27 -4.98
N ARG A 665 -20.31 10.35 -5.61
CA ARG A 665 -19.08 11.00 -5.15
C ARG A 665 -19.36 11.86 -3.93
N VAL A 666 -18.46 11.87 -2.96
CA VAL A 666 -18.68 12.62 -1.70
C VAL A 666 -18.55 14.14 -1.93
N THR A 667 -17.61 14.54 -2.78
CA THR A 667 -17.23 15.95 -2.97
C THR A 667 -17.86 16.61 -4.19
N ASP A 668 -18.53 15.86 -5.05
CA ASP A 668 -19.07 16.33 -6.32
C ASP A 668 -20.59 16.20 -6.35
N GLU A 669 -21.28 17.01 -7.16
CA GLU A 669 -22.74 16.96 -7.35
C GLU A 669 -23.17 15.83 -8.30
N TYR A 670 -22.27 14.91 -8.60
CA TYR A 670 -22.52 13.73 -9.43
C TYR A 670 -21.87 12.49 -8.82
N GLY A 671 -22.13 11.35 -9.42
CA GLY A 671 -21.50 10.08 -9.11
C GLY A 671 -21.35 9.20 -10.33
N GLU A 672 -20.88 7.99 -10.11
CA GLU A 672 -20.64 6.99 -11.14
C GLU A 672 -21.73 5.93 -11.09
N VAL A 673 -22.21 5.50 -12.26
CA VAL A 673 -23.07 4.34 -12.40
C VAL A 673 -22.42 3.36 -13.37
N CYS A 674 -22.27 2.13 -12.90
CA CYS A 674 -21.91 1.00 -13.73
C CYS A 674 -23.17 0.27 -14.12
N TRP A 675 -23.36 0.05 -15.42
CA TRP A 675 -24.50 -0.63 -16.00
C TRP A 675 -24.08 -1.96 -16.60
N ASP A 676 -24.78 -3.04 -16.25
CA ASP A 676 -24.69 -4.32 -16.95
C ASP A 676 -25.44 -4.23 -18.28
N ALA A 677 -24.72 -4.35 -19.38
CA ALA A 677 -25.26 -4.30 -20.74
C ALA A 677 -25.13 -5.68 -21.40
N VAL A 678 -26.28 -6.25 -21.77
CA VAL A 678 -26.33 -7.55 -22.45
C VAL A 678 -27.05 -7.44 -23.78
N ILE A 679 -26.36 -7.72 -24.88
CA ILE A 679 -26.94 -7.81 -26.21
C ILE A 679 -27.36 -9.25 -26.45
N HIS A 680 -28.62 -9.45 -26.86
CA HIS A 680 -29.16 -10.73 -27.26
C HIS A 680 -29.58 -10.72 -28.74
N ASN A 681 -29.54 -11.89 -29.38
CA ASN A 681 -30.17 -12.07 -30.68
C ASN A 681 -31.70 -12.30 -30.55
N GLN A 682 -32.41 -12.55 -31.67
CA GLN A 682 -33.84 -12.81 -31.69
C GLN A 682 -34.25 -14.08 -30.92
N ASP A 683 -33.35 -15.05 -30.78
CA ASP A 683 -33.56 -16.32 -30.09
C ASP A 683 -33.25 -16.25 -28.58
N GLY A 684 -32.78 -15.07 -28.11
CA GLY A 684 -32.45 -14.83 -26.71
C GLY A 684 -31.06 -15.29 -26.33
N GLU A 685 -30.19 -15.68 -27.27
CA GLU A 685 -28.83 -16.02 -27.03
C GLU A 685 -27.99 -14.75 -26.79
N ILE A 686 -27.03 -14.82 -25.87
CA ILE A 686 -26.13 -13.71 -25.57
C ILE A 686 -25.14 -13.52 -26.74
N VAL A 687 -25.19 -12.36 -27.35
CA VAL A 687 -24.29 -11.92 -28.42
C VAL A 687 -23.06 -11.23 -27.86
N ALA A 688 -23.29 -10.32 -26.93
CA ALA A 688 -22.22 -9.63 -26.21
C ALA A 688 -22.68 -9.22 -24.83
N ASN A 689 -21.72 -9.12 -23.90
CA ASN A 689 -21.94 -8.54 -22.57
C ASN A 689 -20.77 -7.62 -22.22
N TYR A 690 -21.07 -6.53 -21.52
CA TYR A 690 -20.12 -5.54 -21.07
C TYR A 690 -20.70 -4.63 -19.99
N ASP A 691 -19.82 -3.92 -19.28
CA ASP A 691 -20.23 -2.88 -18.36
C ASP A 691 -20.11 -1.51 -19.04
N VAL A 692 -21.16 -0.67 -18.95
CA VAL A 692 -21.14 0.73 -19.38
C VAL A 692 -20.94 1.61 -18.17
N LEU A 693 -20.04 2.60 -18.27
CA LEU A 693 -19.71 3.51 -17.18
C LEU A 693 -20.20 4.91 -17.49
N THR A 694 -21.08 5.46 -16.64
CA THR A 694 -21.62 6.81 -16.81
C THR A 694 -21.42 7.67 -15.59
N LEU A 695 -21.34 8.99 -15.83
CA LEU A 695 -21.48 10.02 -14.79
C LEU A 695 -22.93 10.48 -14.74
N VAL A 696 -23.49 10.53 -13.54
CA VAL A 696 -24.91 10.88 -13.34
C VAL A 696 -25.01 11.90 -12.21
N GLU A 697 -25.82 12.96 -12.38
CA GLU A 697 -26.08 13.95 -11.34
C GLU A 697 -26.73 13.32 -10.12
N LYS A 698 -26.41 13.84 -8.93
CA LYS A 698 -27.09 13.45 -7.68
C LYS A 698 -28.55 13.83 -7.69
N GLU A 699 -28.84 15.05 -8.11
CA GLU A 699 -30.16 15.59 -8.30
C GLU A 699 -30.24 16.16 -9.71
N ASP A 700 -31.35 15.99 -10.44
CA ASP A 700 -31.53 16.59 -11.77
C ASP A 700 -31.66 18.11 -11.65
N THR A 701 -30.54 18.81 -11.61
CA THR A 701 -30.50 20.28 -11.45
C THR A 701 -30.19 21.02 -12.74
N ILE A 702 -29.35 20.44 -13.60
CA ILE A 702 -28.87 21.11 -14.83
C ILE A 702 -29.97 21.12 -15.87
N TYR A 703 -30.66 20.01 -16.07
CA TYR A 703 -31.62 19.80 -17.16
C TYR A 703 -33.06 19.75 -16.71
N ARG A 704 -33.37 19.89 -15.43
CA ARG A 704 -34.74 19.81 -14.87
C ARG A 704 -35.76 20.70 -15.58
N ASN A 705 -35.32 21.87 -16.03
CA ASN A 705 -36.17 22.86 -16.71
C ASN A 705 -35.84 22.98 -18.22
N TRP A 706 -35.08 22.02 -18.77
CA TRP A 706 -34.77 22.04 -20.20
C TRP A 706 -36.03 21.82 -20.99
N PRO A 707 -36.37 22.73 -21.94
CA PRO A 707 -37.59 22.58 -22.72
C PRO A 707 -37.58 21.26 -23.49
N ALA A 708 -38.61 20.45 -23.33
CA ALA A 708 -38.78 19.28 -24.16
C ALA A 708 -38.83 19.73 -25.63
N GLN A 709 -37.82 19.38 -26.41
CA GLN A 709 -37.86 19.59 -27.84
C GLN A 709 -39.04 18.79 -28.34
N ALA A 710 -39.97 19.45 -29.00
CA ALA A 710 -41.05 18.79 -29.69
C ALA A 710 -40.43 17.73 -30.63
N GLN A 711 -40.78 16.47 -30.43
CA GLN A 711 -40.43 15.40 -31.33
C GLN A 711 -41.00 15.76 -32.70
N ALA A 712 -40.10 16.15 -33.64
CA ALA A 712 -40.45 16.36 -35.04
C ALA A 712 -40.33 15.04 -35.81
#